data_6165ab8a518e3dd134b5dba4176b5e3e
#
_entry.id   6165ab8a518e3dd134b5dba4176b5e3e
#
_cell.length_a   1.000
_cell.length_b   1.000
_cell.length_c   1.000
_cell.angle_alpha   90.00
_cell.angle_beta   90.00
_cell.angle_gamma   90.00
#
_symmetry.space_group_name_H-M   'P 1'
#
loop_
_entity.id
_entity.type
_entity.pdbx_description
1 polymer ?
#
loop_
_entity_poly.entity_id
_entity_poly.type
_entity_poly.pdbx_seq_one_letter_code
_entity_poly.pdbx_strand_id
1 'polypeptide(L)'
;MQENLVIVESPAKAKKIEEFLGKDFKVMSSYGHIRDLKKKELSIDEKTMEPCYEIPEEKKKLVTELKATAKQAKKIWLASDEDREGEAISWHLCEVLGLDEEKTSRIVFHEITKPAILDAIQHPRHLDMNLVNAQQARRVLDRIVGFKLSPVLWRKVKPALSAGRVQSVAVRLIVEREREIQKFKSEPYYRVNAVFALINENGGATEVKAELDQRFKTHEEVEAFLEKCKDAKFSVEAVTKKPLKRTPAPPFTTSTLQQEAARKLGFTVSQTMMVAQRLYEGGRITYMRTDSVNLSTLCSNASKDEIIKVYGNEYSKPRTYHTSSKGAQEAHEAIRPTYMSETSIDGTSQEKRLYELIWKRTIASQMADAQIEKTTINIHIDNTTEKFVANGEVVVFDGFLKVYRESTDEDDNAEDSTHILPAMKEGDELQRREIIATEKFSLAPARYTEASLVKKLEDLGIGRPSTYAPTISTIQQREYVVKGDKQGEERCYTVDSLKGIKVTQKTKKEMAGSEKGKLLPTDIGIVVNDFLMANFPNIMDYNFTAHVEQRFDDIAEGKTEWIKWMKDFDKGFEPEVKEVMNARSEHKAGERELGNDPKSGRPVFVKIGRFGPVVQIGTADDKDKPQFAQLPADKSIETITLEEALELFKLPRQVGEFEGTTVTIGAGRFGPYVLHNRKYVSIPKDIDPMAITLEQAIELINEKRSNEQKRHIKTFEEDEKLELLNGRYGPYIAYDGKNYRIPKAKQENVEALTYDECMTIIKEAPEPKTRGRKK
;
A
#
# COMPACT_ATOMS: atom_id res chain seq x y z
N MET A 1 29.83 39.76 9.97
CA MET A 1 30.24 38.39 10.32
C MET A 1 28.98 37.73 10.88
N GLN A 2 28.57 36.60 10.34
CA GLN A 2 27.36 35.87 10.82
C GLN A 2 27.69 35.23 12.17
N GLU A 3 26.85 35.44 13.20
CA GLU A 3 27.14 34.83 14.49
C GLU A 3 26.88 33.33 14.50
N ASN A 4 25.69 32.93 14.02
CA ASN A 4 25.26 31.54 14.06
C ASN A 4 24.78 31.09 12.67
N LEU A 5 25.22 29.90 12.24
CA LEU A 5 24.67 29.18 11.07
C LEU A 5 23.98 27.91 11.53
N VAL A 6 22.71 27.76 11.21
CA VAL A 6 21.95 26.51 11.41
C VAL A 6 21.81 25.80 10.06
N ILE A 7 22.13 24.52 9.99
CA ILE A 7 21.96 23.72 8.79
C ILE A 7 20.92 22.63 9.06
N VAL A 8 19.87 22.61 8.25
CA VAL A 8 18.76 21.64 8.27
C VAL A 8 18.67 20.88 6.95
N GLU A 9 17.90 19.81 6.87
CA GLU A 9 17.78 19.03 5.64
C GLU A 9 16.73 19.57 4.65
N SER A 10 15.77 20.41 5.08
CA SER A 10 14.72 20.89 4.19
C SER A 10 14.53 22.41 4.20
N PRO A 11 14.16 23.04 3.05
CA PRO A 11 13.89 24.47 2.99
C PRO A 11 12.72 24.93 3.84
N ALA A 12 11.70 24.08 4.01
CA ALA A 12 10.52 24.38 4.81
C ALA A 12 10.90 24.51 6.29
N LYS A 13 11.71 23.57 6.80
CA LYS A 13 12.31 23.68 8.14
C LYS A 13 13.17 24.92 8.30
N ALA A 14 14.02 25.20 7.31
CA ALA A 14 14.91 26.37 7.37
C ALA A 14 14.13 27.65 7.62
N LYS A 15 13.08 27.89 6.83
CA LYS A 15 12.23 29.06 6.95
C LYS A 15 11.58 29.16 8.35
N LYS A 16 11.03 28.03 8.82
CA LYS A 16 10.28 28.00 10.10
C LYS A 16 11.20 28.21 11.31
N ILE A 17 12.38 27.59 11.29
CA ILE A 17 13.35 27.70 12.38
C ILE A 17 13.97 29.11 12.41
N GLU A 18 14.25 29.71 11.25
CA GLU A 18 14.76 31.08 11.15
C GLU A 18 13.79 32.10 11.76
N GLU A 19 12.47 31.93 11.50
CA GLU A 19 11.41 32.75 12.14
C GLU A 19 11.46 32.69 13.68
N PHE A 20 11.83 31.54 14.26
CA PHE A 20 11.87 31.36 15.72
C PHE A 20 13.16 31.89 16.35
N LEU A 21 14.28 31.76 15.67
CA LEU A 21 15.61 32.09 16.22
C LEU A 21 16.00 33.58 16.05
N GLY A 22 15.39 34.29 15.08
CA GLY A 22 15.63 35.70 14.86
C GLY A 22 16.93 36.02 14.11
N LYS A 23 17.33 37.30 14.11
CA LYS A 23 18.35 37.86 13.20
C LYS A 23 19.78 37.41 13.43
N ASP A 24 20.10 36.88 14.61
CA ASP A 24 21.45 36.43 14.96
C ASP A 24 21.78 35.06 14.37
N PHE A 25 20.75 34.38 13.80
CA PHE A 25 20.84 33.07 13.19
C PHE A 25 20.53 33.14 11.69
N LYS A 26 21.38 32.55 10.88
CA LYS A 26 21.10 32.25 9.49
C LYS A 26 20.80 30.76 9.38
N VAL A 27 19.65 30.40 8.76
CA VAL A 27 19.28 29.01 8.60
C VAL A 27 19.37 28.63 7.12
N MET A 28 20.10 27.57 6.81
CA MET A 28 20.27 27.04 5.45
C MET A 28 19.84 25.58 5.35
N SER A 29 19.42 25.17 4.17
CA SER A 29 19.06 23.78 3.90
C SER A 29 20.15 23.06 3.10
N SER A 30 20.45 21.81 3.47
CA SER A 30 21.26 20.89 2.68
C SER A 30 20.49 20.19 1.57
N TYR A 31 19.15 20.32 1.55
CA TYR A 31 18.26 19.58 0.65
C TYR A 31 18.49 18.05 0.73
N GLY A 32 18.57 17.52 1.94
CA GLY A 32 18.89 16.12 2.23
C GLY A 32 20.40 15.83 2.20
N HIS A 33 20.77 14.61 1.84
CA HIS A 33 22.18 14.21 1.75
C HIS A 33 22.97 15.03 0.73
N ILE A 34 24.17 15.47 1.10
CA ILE A 34 25.08 16.25 0.24
C ILE A 34 26.13 15.38 -0.45
N ARG A 35 26.32 14.14 0.01
CA ARG A 35 27.16 13.12 -0.66
C ARG A 35 26.46 11.76 -0.61
N ASP A 36 26.76 10.89 -1.56
CA ASP A 36 26.21 9.53 -1.66
C ASP A 36 27.24 8.58 -2.29
N LEU A 37 26.96 7.29 -2.25
CA LEU A 37 27.71 6.27 -2.98
C LEU A 37 27.56 6.49 -4.49
N LYS A 38 28.60 6.22 -5.28
CA LYS A 38 28.53 6.32 -6.74
C LYS A 38 27.41 5.45 -7.31
N LYS A 39 26.66 6.00 -8.27
CA LYS A 39 25.45 5.33 -8.79
C LYS A 39 25.71 4.04 -9.55
N LYS A 40 26.84 3.93 -10.26
CA LYS A 40 27.14 2.82 -11.19
C LYS A 40 28.18 1.83 -10.69
N GLU A 41 28.79 2.08 -9.56
CA GLU A 41 29.86 1.25 -8.97
C GLU A 41 29.41 0.71 -7.60
N LEU A 42 30.05 -0.33 -7.11
CA LEU A 42 29.81 -0.84 -5.75
C LEU A 42 30.07 0.27 -4.73
N SER A 43 31.11 1.05 -4.95
CA SER A 43 31.51 2.22 -4.13
C SER A 43 31.75 1.86 -2.66
N ILE A 44 32.24 0.67 -2.42
CA ILE A 44 32.65 0.13 -1.12
C ILE A 44 34.00 -0.54 -1.33
N ASP A 45 34.96 -0.25 -0.46
CA ASP A 45 36.23 -0.97 -0.45
C ASP A 45 36.01 -2.39 0.11
N GLU A 46 36.20 -3.42 -0.71
CA GLU A 46 35.93 -4.81 -0.33
C GLU A 46 36.84 -5.35 0.78
N LYS A 47 37.99 -4.72 1.05
CA LYS A 47 38.91 -5.14 2.12
C LYS A 47 38.58 -4.50 3.46
N THR A 48 38.23 -3.21 3.44
CA THR A 48 37.94 -2.44 4.65
C THR A 48 36.44 -2.42 4.97
N MET A 49 35.57 -2.63 4.00
CA MET A 49 34.11 -2.44 4.01
C MET A 49 33.71 -0.96 4.18
N GLU A 50 34.64 -0.05 3.97
CA GLU A 50 34.38 1.37 4.06
C GLU A 50 33.69 1.89 2.79
N PRO A 51 32.64 2.71 2.93
CA PRO A 51 31.97 3.31 1.80
C PRO A 51 32.77 4.47 1.18
N CYS A 52 32.85 4.47 -0.16
CA CYS A 52 33.49 5.53 -0.93
C CYS A 52 32.46 6.55 -1.40
N TYR A 53 32.28 7.63 -0.66
CA TYR A 53 31.31 8.67 -0.96
C TYR A 53 31.79 9.67 -2.00
N GLU A 54 30.87 10.18 -2.81
CA GLU A 54 31.09 11.31 -3.71
C GLU A 54 30.01 12.40 -3.51
N ILE A 55 30.35 13.63 -3.88
CA ILE A 55 29.38 14.73 -3.93
C ILE A 55 28.73 14.69 -5.32
N PRO A 56 27.43 14.43 -5.42
CA PRO A 56 26.72 14.46 -6.70
C PRO A 56 26.86 15.82 -7.40
N GLU A 57 26.92 15.81 -8.74
CA GLU A 57 27.16 17.03 -9.54
C GLU A 57 26.13 18.12 -9.21
N GLU A 58 24.88 17.75 -9.04
CA GLU A 58 23.78 18.65 -8.67
C GLU A 58 23.93 19.30 -7.30
N LYS A 59 24.79 18.75 -6.42
CA LYS A 59 25.03 19.27 -5.06
C LYS A 59 26.28 20.16 -4.95
N LYS A 60 27.16 20.13 -5.92
CA LYS A 60 28.46 20.86 -5.86
C LYS A 60 28.30 22.36 -5.60
N LYS A 61 27.32 23.01 -6.27
CA LYS A 61 27.06 24.45 -6.08
C LYS A 61 26.58 24.72 -4.65
N LEU A 62 25.66 23.93 -4.14
CA LEU A 62 25.15 24.05 -2.78
C LEU A 62 26.27 23.85 -1.73
N VAL A 63 27.10 22.83 -1.92
CA VAL A 63 28.24 22.57 -1.03
C VAL A 63 29.22 23.76 -1.01
N THR A 64 29.46 24.39 -2.16
CA THR A 64 30.33 25.59 -2.24
C THR A 64 29.74 26.75 -1.46
N GLU A 65 28.42 26.97 -1.57
CA GLU A 65 27.70 28.01 -0.83
C GLU A 65 27.71 27.75 0.67
N LEU A 66 27.39 26.51 1.11
CA LEU A 66 27.45 26.12 2.50
C LEU A 66 28.84 26.28 3.10
N LYS A 67 29.90 25.88 2.36
CA LYS A 67 31.28 26.06 2.78
C LYS A 67 31.66 27.54 2.98
N ALA A 68 31.25 28.39 2.05
CA ALA A 68 31.53 29.84 2.15
C ALA A 68 30.82 30.46 3.36
N THR A 69 29.57 30.08 3.61
CA THR A 69 28.81 30.59 4.75
C THR A 69 29.35 30.05 6.09
N ALA A 70 29.66 28.74 6.15
CA ALA A 70 30.21 28.09 7.34
C ALA A 70 31.55 28.74 7.80
N LYS A 71 32.41 29.13 6.86
CA LYS A 71 33.67 29.85 7.16
C LYS A 71 33.46 31.25 7.79
N GLN A 72 32.32 31.87 7.53
CA GLN A 72 32.00 33.20 8.05
C GLN A 72 31.26 33.15 9.40
N ALA A 73 30.71 32.00 9.77
CA ALA A 73 29.99 31.80 11.00
C ALA A 73 30.92 31.60 12.21
N LYS A 74 30.55 32.16 13.35
CA LYS A 74 31.27 31.90 14.61
C LYS A 74 30.91 30.54 15.18
N LYS A 75 29.66 30.15 15.08
CA LYS A 75 29.15 28.87 15.56
C LYS A 75 28.21 28.22 14.54
N ILE A 76 28.29 26.91 14.43
CA ILE A 76 27.53 26.11 13.47
C ILE A 76 26.66 25.13 14.25
N TRP A 77 25.40 25.04 13.84
CA TRP A 77 24.38 24.19 14.45
C TRP A 77 23.86 23.21 13.39
N LEU A 78 23.98 21.92 13.65
CA LEU A 78 23.42 20.87 12.80
C LEU A 78 22.09 20.45 13.37
N ALA A 79 21.02 20.72 12.63
CA ALA A 79 19.62 20.59 13.08
C ALA A 79 18.79 19.70 12.15
N SER A 80 19.40 18.61 11.65
CA SER A 80 18.68 17.56 10.90
C SER A 80 17.79 16.73 11.81
N ASP A 81 16.90 15.90 11.22
CA ASP A 81 15.96 15.04 11.96
C ASP A 81 16.67 14.16 12.99
N GLU A 82 15.92 13.69 13.98
CA GLU A 82 16.43 12.89 15.09
C GLU A 82 16.48 11.39 14.78
N ASP A 83 16.56 11.01 13.53
CA ASP A 83 16.74 9.62 13.14
C ASP A 83 18.17 9.35 12.64
N ARG A 84 18.47 8.08 12.32
CA ARG A 84 19.77 7.67 11.79
C ARG A 84 20.13 8.38 10.49
N GLU A 85 19.14 8.69 9.66
CA GLU A 85 19.36 9.41 8.39
C GLU A 85 19.75 10.87 8.65
N GLY A 86 19.07 11.54 9.58
CA GLY A 86 19.43 12.90 9.98
C GLY A 86 20.80 12.98 10.64
N GLU A 87 21.17 12.01 11.46
CA GLU A 87 22.49 11.95 12.07
C GLU A 87 23.59 11.74 11.01
N ALA A 88 23.34 10.87 10.02
CA ALA A 88 24.24 10.68 8.88
C ALA A 88 24.35 11.94 7.99
N ILE A 89 23.26 12.67 7.78
CA ILE A 89 23.29 13.96 7.07
C ILE A 89 24.21 14.95 7.79
N SER A 90 24.06 15.07 9.11
CA SER A 90 24.90 15.93 9.94
C SER A 90 26.37 15.52 9.88
N TRP A 91 26.68 14.23 9.96
CA TRP A 91 28.05 13.72 9.81
C TRP A 91 28.62 14.01 8.42
N HIS A 92 27.85 13.80 7.35
CA HIS A 92 28.27 14.13 6.00
C HIS A 92 28.56 15.64 5.83
N LEU A 93 27.79 16.49 6.50
CA LEU A 93 28.06 17.94 6.52
C LEU A 93 29.37 18.25 7.20
N CYS A 94 29.66 17.66 8.36
CA CYS A 94 30.96 17.85 9.05
C CYS A 94 32.12 17.49 8.14
N GLU A 95 32.09 16.29 7.56
CA GLU A 95 33.13 15.77 6.68
C GLU A 95 33.37 16.66 5.43
N VAL A 96 32.28 16.94 4.70
CA VAL A 96 32.35 17.66 3.43
C VAL A 96 32.73 19.13 3.62
N LEU A 97 32.20 19.79 4.64
CA LEU A 97 32.44 21.19 4.89
C LEU A 97 33.75 21.41 5.68
N GLY A 98 34.33 20.36 6.26
CA GLY A 98 35.51 20.42 7.14
C GLY A 98 35.23 21.25 8.38
N LEU A 99 34.14 20.91 9.08
CA LEU A 99 33.69 21.65 10.26
C LEU A 99 34.56 21.35 11.47
N ASP A 100 34.84 22.37 12.23
CA ASP A 100 35.57 22.30 13.50
C ASP A 100 34.63 21.80 14.59
N GLU A 101 34.98 20.73 15.27
CA GLU A 101 34.17 20.14 16.36
C GLU A 101 33.89 21.10 17.51
N GLU A 102 34.85 21.99 17.84
CA GLU A 102 34.68 22.99 18.91
C GLU A 102 33.63 24.06 18.57
N LYS A 103 33.46 24.34 17.27
CA LYS A 103 32.49 25.33 16.75
C LYS A 103 31.19 24.74 16.29
N THR A 104 31.08 23.41 16.25
CA THR A 104 29.93 22.72 15.70
C THR A 104 29.17 22.01 16.80
N SER A 105 27.86 22.25 16.86
CA SER A 105 26.95 21.61 17.81
C SER A 105 25.84 20.91 17.06
N ARG A 106 25.44 19.75 17.55
CA ARG A 106 24.25 19.02 17.10
C ARG A 106 23.08 19.35 18.00
N ILE A 107 21.94 19.74 17.42
CA ILE A 107 20.68 19.92 18.15
C ILE A 107 19.63 18.98 17.60
N VAL A 108 18.81 18.45 18.48
CA VAL A 108 17.71 17.52 18.15
C VAL A 108 16.42 18.00 18.78
N PHE A 109 15.31 17.76 18.11
CA PHE A 109 13.99 18.14 18.55
C PHE A 109 12.94 17.23 17.92
N HIS A 110 11.93 16.85 18.68
CA HIS A 110 10.83 15.99 18.22
C HIS A 110 9.74 16.77 17.48
N GLU A 111 9.71 18.09 17.62
CA GLU A 111 8.71 18.99 17.02
C GLU A 111 9.31 20.33 16.64
N ILE A 112 8.76 20.97 15.62
CA ILE A 112 9.23 22.28 15.16
C ILE A 112 8.34 23.37 15.76
N THR A 113 8.50 23.59 17.06
CA THR A 113 7.86 24.68 17.81
C THR A 113 8.94 25.62 18.37
N LYS A 114 8.55 26.87 18.63
CA LYS A 114 9.51 27.85 19.19
C LYS A 114 10.12 27.41 20.52
N PRO A 115 9.33 26.89 21.49
CA PRO A 115 9.90 26.39 22.75
C PRO A 115 10.89 25.24 22.55
N ALA A 116 10.54 24.24 21.71
CA ALA A 116 11.40 23.09 21.46
C ALA A 116 12.73 23.48 20.76
N ILE A 117 12.68 24.40 19.82
CA ILE A 117 13.89 24.89 19.14
C ILE A 117 14.78 25.69 20.07
N LEU A 118 14.22 26.56 20.91
CA LEU A 118 14.99 27.34 21.88
C LEU A 118 15.61 26.44 22.95
N ASP A 119 14.90 25.42 23.41
CA ASP A 119 15.40 24.42 24.35
C ASP A 119 16.56 23.62 23.72
N ALA A 120 16.41 23.16 22.48
CA ALA A 120 17.44 22.43 21.75
C ALA A 120 18.73 23.25 21.59
N ILE A 121 18.64 24.56 21.37
CA ILE A 121 19.81 25.47 21.29
C ILE A 121 20.52 25.57 22.66
N GLN A 122 19.79 25.47 23.76
CA GLN A 122 20.36 25.50 25.12
C GLN A 122 21.01 24.18 25.53
N HIS A 123 20.57 23.06 24.92
CA HIS A 123 21.00 21.70 25.24
C HIS A 123 21.63 20.99 24.02
N PRO A 124 22.71 21.54 23.42
CA PRO A 124 23.38 20.91 22.29
C PRO A 124 24.13 19.65 22.72
N ARG A 125 24.34 18.74 21.76
CA ARG A 125 25.15 17.55 21.93
C ARG A 125 26.20 17.42 20.81
N HIS A 126 27.06 16.43 20.91
CA HIS A 126 27.90 15.99 19.82
C HIS A 126 27.16 15.06 18.87
N LEU A 127 27.75 14.77 17.71
CA LEU A 127 27.27 13.73 16.80
C LEU A 127 27.29 12.37 17.49
N ASP A 128 26.23 11.61 17.34
CA ASP A 128 26.15 10.22 17.77
C ASP A 128 26.70 9.30 16.67
N MET A 129 27.97 8.92 16.82
CA MET A 129 28.64 8.07 15.83
C MET A 129 28.07 6.65 15.78
N ASN A 130 27.36 6.18 16.80
CA ASN A 130 26.70 4.89 16.77
C ASN A 130 25.47 4.93 15.82
N LEU A 131 24.70 6.01 15.86
CA LEU A 131 23.62 6.23 14.90
C LEU A 131 24.15 6.39 13.46
N VAL A 132 25.24 7.12 13.27
CA VAL A 132 25.93 7.23 11.97
C VAL A 132 26.36 5.86 11.47
N ASN A 133 27.00 5.06 12.32
CA ASN A 133 27.47 3.71 11.99
C ASN A 133 26.32 2.77 11.65
N ALA A 134 25.19 2.87 12.34
CA ALA A 134 24.00 2.08 12.05
C ALA A 134 23.42 2.41 10.67
N GLN A 135 23.39 3.69 10.31
CA GLN A 135 22.96 4.14 8.97
C GLN A 135 23.95 3.66 7.90
N GLN A 136 25.26 3.81 8.13
CA GLN A 136 26.29 3.32 7.22
C GLN A 136 26.21 1.81 7.02
N ALA A 137 26.08 1.04 8.10
CA ALA A 137 25.94 -0.41 8.04
C ALA A 137 24.74 -0.82 7.16
N ARG A 138 23.60 -0.17 7.33
CA ARG A 138 22.43 -0.38 6.47
C ARG A 138 22.75 -0.04 5.02
N ARG A 139 23.32 1.13 4.78
CA ARG A 139 23.64 1.61 3.43
C ARG A 139 24.59 0.68 2.70
N VAL A 140 25.64 0.22 3.40
CA VAL A 140 26.65 -0.71 2.88
C VAL A 140 26.06 -2.08 2.60
N LEU A 141 25.28 -2.66 3.53
CA LEU A 141 24.68 -3.98 3.35
C LEU A 141 23.69 -3.98 2.17
N ASP A 142 22.76 -3.03 2.12
CA ASP A 142 21.77 -2.95 1.06
C ASP A 142 22.45 -2.70 -0.30
N ARG A 143 23.61 -2.00 -0.31
CA ARG A 143 24.44 -1.81 -1.49
C ARG A 143 25.10 -3.10 -1.96
N ILE A 144 25.74 -3.85 -1.06
CA ILE A 144 26.38 -5.13 -1.35
C ILE A 144 25.34 -6.12 -1.91
N VAL A 145 24.24 -6.32 -1.20
CA VAL A 145 23.18 -7.23 -1.63
C VAL A 145 22.63 -6.84 -2.99
N GLY A 146 22.28 -5.56 -3.18
CA GLY A 146 21.71 -5.08 -4.44
C GLY A 146 22.66 -5.19 -5.63
N PHE A 147 23.92 -4.83 -5.45
CA PHE A 147 24.94 -4.85 -6.52
C PHE A 147 25.44 -6.24 -6.86
N LYS A 148 25.47 -7.17 -5.89
CA LYS A 148 25.87 -8.55 -6.15
C LYS A 148 24.72 -9.41 -6.71
N LEU A 149 23.49 -9.24 -6.26
CA LEU A 149 22.34 -10.02 -6.73
C LEU A 149 21.77 -9.55 -8.07
N SER A 150 21.72 -8.23 -8.32
CA SER A 150 21.10 -7.73 -9.56
C SER A 150 21.77 -8.23 -10.83
N PRO A 151 23.13 -8.30 -10.95
CA PRO A 151 23.80 -8.91 -12.11
C PRO A 151 23.49 -10.40 -12.27
N VAL A 152 23.29 -11.14 -11.18
CA VAL A 152 22.86 -12.54 -11.25
C VAL A 152 21.49 -12.65 -11.90
N LEU A 153 20.53 -11.82 -11.48
CA LEU A 153 19.21 -11.75 -12.11
C LEU A 153 19.28 -11.36 -13.59
N TRP A 154 20.19 -10.44 -13.97
CA TRP A 154 20.36 -10.04 -15.38
C TRP A 154 20.83 -11.19 -16.25
N ARG A 155 21.74 -12.00 -15.72
CA ARG A 155 22.30 -13.14 -16.44
C ARG A 155 21.36 -14.33 -16.48
N LYS A 156 20.66 -14.61 -15.36
CA LYS A 156 19.89 -15.85 -15.18
C LYS A 156 18.41 -15.72 -15.50
N VAL A 157 17.85 -14.53 -15.35
CA VAL A 157 16.42 -14.26 -15.55
C VAL A 157 16.21 -13.29 -16.72
N LYS A 158 16.42 -11.99 -16.48
CA LYS A 158 16.20 -10.93 -17.48
C LYS A 158 17.00 -9.68 -17.13
N PRO A 159 17.57 -8.94 -18.14
CA PRO A 159 18.20 -7.65 -17.90
C PRO A 159 17.29 -6.64 -17.20
N ALA A 160 17.91 -5.69 -16.49
CA ALA A 160 17.28 -4.58 -15.76
C ALA A 160 16.43 -4.98 -14.55
N LEU A 161 16.46 -6.22 -14.11
CA LEU A 161 15.89 -6.65 -12.84
C LEU A 161 16.79 -6.21 -11.67
N SER A 162 16.24 -6.15 -10.48
CA SER A 162 17.01 -5.82 -9.29
C SER A 162 16.48 -6.56 -8.06
N ALA A 163 17.38 -6.95 -7.19
CA ALA A 163 17.07 -7.52 -5.90
C ALA A 163 17.51 -6.60 -4.77
N GLY A 164 16.92 -6.78 -3.61
CA GLY A 164 17.31 -6.10 -2.40
C GLY A 164 16.69 -6.79 -1.20
N ARG A 165 17.37 -6.78 -0.08
CA ARG A 165 17.04 -7.54 1.12
C ARG A 165 15.56 -7.39 1.54
N VAL A 166 15.11 -6.19 1.87
CA VAL A 166 13.74 -5.97 2.36
C VAL A 166 12.69 -6.10 1.24
N GLN A 167 12.98 -5.56 0.07
CA GLN A 167 12.02 -5.56 -1.05
C GLN A 167 11.74 -6.96 -1.59
N SER A 168 12.76 -7.83 -1.68
CA SER A 168 12.57 -9.20 -2.19
C SER A 168 11.73 -10.02 -1.22
N VAL A 169 11.93 -9.83 0.07
CA VAL A 169 11.12 -10.46 1.13
C VAL A 169 9.68 -9.92 1.14
N ALA A 170 9.47 -8.64 0.86
CA ALA A 170 8.12 -8.10 0.70
C ALA A 170 7.38 -8.69 -0.51
N VAL A 171 8.08 -8.91 -1.64
CA VAL A 171 7.52 -9.63 -2.80
C VAL A 171 7.19 -11.07 -2.42
N ARG A 172 8.06 -11.76 -1.68
CA ARG A 172 7.83 -13.12 -1.19
C ARG A 172 6.52 -13.24 -0.41
N LEU A 173 6.23 -12.33 0.52
CA LEU A 173 4.97 -12.31 1.27
C LEU A 173 3.74 -12.29 0.36
N ILE A 174 3.80 -11.47 -0.69
CA ILE A 174 2.68 -11.32 -1.64
C ILE A 174 2.54 -12.57 -2.52
N VAL A 175 3.65 -13.14 -2.99
CA VAL A 175 3.65 -14.39 -3.79
C VAL A 175 3.14 -15.58 -2.97
N GLU A 176 3.61 -15.74 -1.73
CA GLU A 176 3.14 -16.80 -0.84
C GLU A 176 1.64 -16.68 -0.56
N ARG A 177 1.14 -15.47 -0.32
CA ARG A 177 -0.30 -15.20 -0.13
C ARG A 177 -1.11 -15.56 -1.39
N GLU A 178 -0.64 -15.22 -2.58
CA GLU A 178 -1.32 -15.61 -3.82
C GLU A 178 -1.40 -17.12 -3.97
N ARG A 179 -0.33 -17.84 -3.66
CA ARG A 179 -0.28 -19.31 -3.68
C ARG A 179 -1.15 -19.96 -2.60
N GLU A 180 -1.25 -19.35 -1.42
CA GLU A 180 -2.22 -19.78 -0.38
C GLU A 180 -3.65 -19.69 -0.91
N ILE A 181 -4.00 -18.59 -1.57
CA ILE A 181 -5.33 -18.37 -2.15
C ILE A 181 -5.62 -19.38 -3.26
N GLN A 182 -4.66 -19.63 -4.15
CA GLN A 182 -4.81 -20.58 -5.26
C GLN A 182 -5.00 -22.03 -4.77
N LYS A 183 -4.34 -22.40 -3.67
CA LYS A 183 -4.46 -23.73 -3.07
C LYS A 183 -5.71 -23.89 -2.20
N PHE A 184 -6.33 -22.79 -1.82
CA PHE A 184 -7.48 -22.81 -0.92
C PHE A 184 -8.70 -23.42 -1.60
N LYS A 185 -9.30 -24.40 -0.92
CA LYS A 185 -10.58 -25.00 -1.34
C LYS A 185 -11.69 -24.46 -0.48
N SER A 186 -12.62 -23.77 -1.09
CA SER A 186 -13.78 -23.25 -0.41
C SER A 186 -14.74 -24.39 -0.06
N GLU A 187 -15.11 -24.50 1.21
CA GLU A 187 -16.05 -25.52 1.69
C GLU A 187 -17.39 -24.85 2.04
N PRO A 188 -18.52 -25.45 1.61
CA PRO A 188 -19.84 -24.94 1.95
C PRO A 188 -20.18 -25.25 3.42
N TYR A 189 -20.95 -24.41 4.03
CA TYR A 189 -21.61 -24.62 5.33
C TYR A 189 -22.88 -23.79 5.39
N TYR A 190 -23.80 -24.15 6.28
CA TYR A 190 -25.07 -23.46 6.45
C TYR A 190 -25.10 -22.69 7.76
N ARG A 191 -25.43 -21.40 7.67
CA ARG A 191 -25.68 -20.52 8.79
C ARG A 191 -27.16 -20.30 8.92
N VAL A 192 -27.72 -20.56 10.11
CA VAL A 192 -29.17 -20.47 10.36
C VAL A 192 -29.47 -19.27 11.23
N ASN A 193 -30.30 -18.39 10.74
CA ASN A 193 -30.83 -17.24 11.45
C ASN A 193 -32.33 -17.36 11.65
N ALA A 194 -32.83 -16.86 12.76
CA ALA A 194 -34.23 -16.80 13.04
C ALA A 194 -34.68 -15.38 13.37
N VAL A 195 -35.94 -15.12 13.01
CA VAL A 195 -36.65 -13.90 13.40
C VAL A 195 -37.81 -14.32 14.27
N PHE A 196 -37.81 -13.86 15.51
CA PHE A 196 -38.85 -14.08 16.49
C PHE A 196 -39.63 -12.80 16.77
N ALA A 197 -40.81 -12.91 17.29
CA ALA A 197 -41.60 -11.83 17.88
C ALA A 197 -41.83 -12.10 19.35
N LEU A 198 -41.46 -11.14 20.19
CA LEU A 198 -41.87 -11.08 21.58
C LEU A 198 -43.16 -10.27 21.64
N ILE A 199 -44.23 -10.90 22.16
CA ILE A 199 -45.52 -10.23 22.35
C ILE A 199 -45.54 -9.56 23.71
N ASN A 200 -45.66 -8.25 23.73
CA ASN A 200 -45.77 -7.46 24.96
C ASN A 200 -47.17 -7.55 25.55
N GLU A 201 -47.31 -7.26 26.85
CA GLU A 201 -48.60 -7.26 27.58
C GLU A 201 -49.66 -6.39 26.89
N ASN A 202 -49.30 -5.39 26.14
CA ASN A 202 -50.17 -4.48 25.39
C ASN A 202 -50.49 -4.97 23.97
N GLY A 203 -50.14 -6.20 23.61
CA GLY A 203 -50.38 -6.79 22.29
C GLY A 203 -49.43 -6.32 21.18
N GLY A 204 -48.44 -5.48 21.49
CA GLY A 204 -47.37 -5.08 20.57
C GLY A 204 -46.34 -6.21 20.35
N ALA A 205 -45.84 -6.36 19.13
CA ALA A 205 -44.83 -7.35 18.78
C ALA A 205 -43.48 -6.66 18.54
N THR A 206 -42.43 -7.08 19.27
CA THR A 206 -41.07 -6.62 19.07
C THR A 206 -40.25 -7.72 18.41
N GLU A 207 -39.54 -7.38 17.33
CA GLU A 207 -38.74 -8.34 16.56
C GLU A 207 -37.43 -8.64 17.27
N VAL A 208 -37.04 -9.92 17.32
CA VAL A 208 -35.78 -10.43 17.87
C VAL A 208 -35.12 -11.29 16.82
N LYS A 209 -33.92 -10.90 16.41
CA LYS A 209 -33.07 -11.68 15.49
C LYS A 209 -32.08 -12.51 16.29
N ALA A 210 -31.96 -13.77 15.94
CA ALA A 210 -31.04 -14.70 16.58
C ALA A 210 -30.38 -15.62 15.57
N GLU A 211 -29.18 -16.08 15.88
CA GLU A 211 -28.41 -17.05 15.09
C GLU A 211 -28.34 -18.37 15.84
N LEU A 212 -28.39 -19.49 15.11
CA LEU A 212 -28.20 -20.81 15.68
C LEU A 212 -26.75 -20.94 16.21
N ASP A 213 -26.59 -21.59 17.35
CA ASP A 213 -25.31 -21.76 18.03
C ASP A 213 -24.33 -22.70 17.29
N GLN A 214 -24.82 -23.41 16.29
CA GLN A 214 -24.02 -24.30 15.45
C GLN A 214 -24.26 -24.07 13.95
N ARG A 215 -23.33 -24.57 13.14
CA ARG A 215 -23.39 -24.54 11.68
C ARG A 215 -23.55 -25.94 11.15
N PHE A 216 -24.39 -26.10 10.15
CA PHE A 216 -24.57 -27.38 9.46
C PHE A 216 -23.58 -27.49 8.29
N LYS A 217 -23.16 -28.71 7.99
CA LYS A 217 -22.22 -28.98 6.89
C LYS A 217 -22.93 -29.38 5.61
N THR A 218 -24.09 -29.98 5.73
CA THR A 218 -24.87 -30.52 4.57
C THR A 218 -26.28 -29.94 4.52
N HIS A 219 -26.87 -29.97 3.35
CA HIS A 219 -28.24 -29.50 3.15
C HIS A 219 -29.26 -30.41 3.85
N GLU A 220 -28.99 -31.72 3.92
CA GLU A 220 -29.84 -32.69 4.60
C GLU A 220 -29.97 -32.41 6.11
N GLU A 221 -28.88 -31.98 6.74
CA GLU A 221 -28.88 -31.54 8.14
C GLU A 221 -29.78 -30.31 8.34
N VAL A 222 -29.75 -29.37 7.40
CA VAL A 222 -30.62 -28.18 7.40
C VAL A 222 -32.07 -28.55 7.24
N GLU A 223 -32.41 -29.40 6.26
CA GLU A 223 -33.79 -29.85 6.04
C GLU A 223 -34.34 -30.54 7.28
N ALA A 224 -33.57 -31.47 7.87
CA ALA A 224 -33.97 -32.18 9.10
C ALA A 224 -34.17 -31.21 10.29
N PHE A 225 -33.33 -30.18 10.41
CA PHE A 225 -33.49 -29.16 11.45
C PHE A 225 -34.72 -28.26 11.21
N LEU A 226 -34.95 -27.79 9.99
CA LEU A 226 -36.11 -26.98 9.64
C LEU A 226 -37.40 -27.74 9.82
N GLU A 227 -37.42 -29.06 9.54
CA GLU A 227 -38.57 -29.94 9.74
C GLU A 227 -38.92 -30.03 11.23
N LYS A 228 -37.96 -30.24 12.12
CA LYS A 228 -38.18 -30.20 13.57
C LYS A 228 -38.72 -28.86 14.03
N CYS A 229 -38.27 -27.76 13.46
CA CYS A 229 -38.69 -26.41 13.82
C CYS A 229 -40.13 -26.07 13.39
N LYS A 230 -40.82 -26.89 12.56
CA LYS A 230 -42.20 -26.60 12.14
C LYS A 230 -43.17 -26.50 13.31
N ASP A 231 -43.07 -27.45 14.23
CA ASP A 231 -43.97 -27.57 15.37
C ASP A 231 -43.32 -27.19 16.70
N ALA A 232 -42.07 -26.75 16.66
CA ALA A 232 -41.29 -26.38 17.85
C ALA A 232 -41.81 -25.11 18.52
N LYS A 233 -41.73 -25.12 19.87
CA LYS A 233 -41.92 -23.93 20.70
C LYS A 233 -40.57 -23.32 21.05
N PHE A 234 -40.58 -22.02 21.10
CA PHE A 234 -39.38 -21.24 21.38
C PHE A 234 -39.58 -20.43 22.65
N SER A 235 -38.66 -20.55 23.59
CA SER A 235 -38.69 -19.80 24.83
C SER A 235 -37.31 -19.30 25.22
N VAL A 236 -37.25 -18.20 25.95
CA VAL A 236 -36.02 -17.67 26.52
C VAL A 236 -35.51 -18.60 27.62
N GLU A 237 -34.38 -19.23 27.41
CA GLU A 237 -33.75 -20.12 28.38
C GLU A 237 -32.90 -19.34 29.38
N ALA A 238 -32.14 -18.36 28.91
CA ALA A 238 -31.26 -17.54 29.76
C ALA A 238 -31.04 -16.15 29.16
N VAL A 239 -30.98 -15.16 30.02
CA VAL A 239 -30.60 -13.80 29.67
C VAL A 239 -29.32 -13.45 30.45
N THR A 240 -28.21 -13.30 29.74
CA THR A 240 -26.95 -12.97 30.35
C THR A 240 -26.53 -11.56 29.96
N LYS A 241 -26.36 -10.70 30.96
CA LYS A 241 -25.83 -9.35 30.78
C LYS A 241 -24.41 -9.28 31.33
N LYS A 242 -23.49 -8.85 30.50
CA LYS A 242 -22.07 -8.69 30.89
C LYS A 242 -21.59 -7.28 30.57
N PRO A 243 -21.02 -6.57 31.55
CA PRO A 243 -20.35 -5.33 31.28
C PRO A 243 -19.07 -5.59 30.47
N LEU A 244 -18.91 -4.87 29.37
CA LEU A 244 -17.71 -4.90 28.51
C LEU A 244 -17.09 -3.51 28.51
N LYS A 245 -15.79 -3.45 28.72
CA LYS A 245 -15.01 -2.22 28.56
C LYS A 245 -14.22 -2.29 27.25
N ARG A 246 -14.35 -1.25 26.44
CA ARG A 246 -13.45 -1.04 25.31
C ARG A 246 -12.47 0.06 25.65
N THR A 247 -11.18 -0.20 25.55
CA THR A 247 -10.09 0.75 25.78
C THR A 247 -9.69 1.42 24.48
N PRO A 248 -9.30 2.71 24.51
CA PRO A 248 -8.80 3.37 23.31
C PRO A 248 -7.44 2.79 22.89
N ALA A 249 -7.20 2.82 21.59
CA ALA A 249 -5.92 2.47 21.03
C ALA A 249 -4.84 3.52 21.35
N PRO A 250 -3.54 3.15 21.38
CA PRO A 250 -2.42 4.06 21.60
C PRO A 250 -2.36 5.18 20.56
N PRO A 251 -1.65 6.27 20.85
CA PRO A 251 -1.29 7.26 19.83
C PRO A 251 -0.59 6.63 18.64
N PHE A 252 -0.55 7.32 17.50
CA PHE A 252 0.01 6.77 16.28
C PHE A 252 1.52 6.56 16.31
N THR A 253 1.95 5.39 15.85
CA THR A 253 3.26 5.14 15.26
C THR A 253 3.21 5.40 13.75
N THR A 254 4.36 5.38 13.06
CA THR A 254 4.40 5.44 11.59
C THR A 254 3.54 4.36 10.95
N SER A 255 3.65 3.12 11.42
CA SER A 255 2.92 1.97 10.89
C SER A 255 1.41 2.14 11.07
N THR A 256 0.96 2.43 12.29
CA THR A 256 -0.48 2.56 12.57
C THR A 256 -1.10 3.79 11.89
N LEU A 257 -0.35 4.89 11.73
CA LEU A 257 -0.80 6.04 10.94
C LEU A 257 -0.99 5.67 9.46
N GLN A 258 -0.05 4.94 8.86
CA GLN A 258 -0.14 4.47 7.48
C GLN A 258 -1.35 3.57 7.27
N GLN A 259 -1.63 2.66 8.21
CA GLN A 259 -2.77 1.75 8.18
C GLN A 259 -4.10 2.51 8.25
N GLU A 260 -4.28 3.38 9.25
CA GLU A 260 -5.53 4.11 9.43
C GLU A 260 -5.77 5.17 8.36
N ALA A 261 -4.73 5.84 7.87
CA ALA A 261 -4.85 6.77 6.75
C ALA A 261 -5.27 6.06 5.46
N ALA A 262 -4.78 4.83 5.23
CA ALA A 262 -5.21 4.04 4.08
C ALA A 262 -6.69 3.64 4.18
N ARG A 263 -7.14 3.17 5.34
CA ARG A 263 -8.52 2.73 5.59
C ARG A 263 -9.51 3.91 5.58
N LYS A 264 -9.24 4.96 6.37
CA LYS A 264 -10.19 6.06 6.59
C LYS A 264 -10.11 7.17 5.54
N LEU A 265 -8.94 7.42 4.99
CA LEU A 265 -8.70 8.54 4.07
C LEU A 265 -8.49 8.08 2.63
N GLY A 266 -8.25 6.78 2.40
CA GLY A 266 -7.91 6.24 1.09
C GLY A 266 -6.52 6.65 0.60
N PHE A 267 -5.62 7.05 1.51
CA PHE A 267 -4.27 7.46 1.16
C PHE A 267 -3.38 6.24 0.90
N THR A 268 -2.49 6.34 -0.08
CA THR A 268 -1.39 5.38 -0.19
C THR A 268 -0.39 5.60 0.95
N VAL A 269 0.40 4.57 1.27
CA VAL A 269 1.44 4.65 2.31
C VAL A 269 2.42 5.80 2.01
N SER A 270 2.84 5.95 0.75
CA SER A 270 3.72 7.05 0.32
C SER A 270 3.06 8.41 0.42
N GLN A 271 1.77 8.52 0.08
CA GLN A 271 1.02 9.76 0.21
C GLN A 271 0.89 10.17 1.67
N THR A 272 0.60 9.22 2.57
CA THR A 272 0.54 9.46 4.01
C THR A 272 1.84 10.05 4.53
N MET A 273 2.99 9.45 4.17
CA MET A 273 4.29 9.95 4.63
C MET A 273 4.64 11.32 4.04
N MET A 274 4.29 11.58 2.78
CA MET A 274 4.51 12.89 2.16
C MET A 274 3.69 13.99 2.85
N VAL A 275 2.44 13.71 3.20
CA VAL A 275 1.58 14.68 3.89
C VAL A 275 2.03 14.86 5.33
N ALA A 276 2.38 13.78 6.04
CA ALA A 276 2.91 13.83 7.41
C ALA A 276 4.22 14.63 7.48
N GLN A 277 5.12 14.48 6.49
CA GLN A 277 6.34 15.28 6.39
C GLN A 277 6.03 16.77 6.32
N ARG A 278 5.06 17.19 5.50
CA ARG A 278 4.64 18.59 5.41
C ARG A 278 4.04 19.12 6.71
N LEU A 279 3.24 18.31 7.40
CA LEU A 279 2.68 18.68 8.70
C LEU A 279 3.77 18.87 9.75
N TYR A 280 4.76 17.98 9.79
CA TYR A 280 5.92 18.09 10.66
C TYR A 280 6.76 19.33 10.37
N GLU A 281 7.15 19.54 9.10
CA GLU A 281 7.93 20.69 8.66
C GLU A 281 7.20 22.02 8.88
N GLY A 282 5.85 22.00 8.84
CA GLY A 282 4.98 23.11 9.19
C GLY A 282 4.79 23.31 10.70
N GLY A 283 5.40 22.46 11.54
CA GLY A 283 5.30 22.53 12.99
C GLY A 283 3.91 22.19 13.53
N ARG A 284 3.15 21.34 12.83
CA ARG A 284 1.78 20.94 13.19
C ARG A 284 1.71 19.64 13.96
N ILE A 285 2.65 18.72 13.72
CA ILE A 285 2.75 17.43 14.38
C ILE A 285 4.20 17.16 14.81
N THR A 286 4.38 16.20 15.71
CA THR A 286 5.69 15.63 16.06
C THR A 286 6.29 14.86 14.89
N TYR A 287 7.54 14.45 15.02
CA TYR A 287 8.26 13.69 14.00
C TYR A 287 7.51 12.41 13.61
N MET A 288 7.29 12.23 12.31
CA MET A 288 6.41 11.19 11.78
C MET A 288 7.06 9.82 11.58
N ARG A 289 8.38 9.69 11.73
CA ARG A 289 9.08 8.40 11.65
C ARG A 289 9.41 7.91 13.06
N THR A 290 8.44 7.29 13.70
CA THR A 290 8.57 6.76 15.05
C THR A 290 7.82 5.45 15.20
N ASP A 291 8.32 4.56 16.01
CA ASP A 291 7.66 3.35 16.50
C ASP A 291 7.21 3.49 17.96
N SER A 292 7.44 4.66 18.56
CA SER A 292 7.00 4.97 19.91
C SER A 292 5.52 5.31 19.97
N VAL A 293 4.89 4.89 21.06
CA VAL A 293 3.51 5.25 21.44
C VAL A 293 3.47 6.20 22.66
N ASN A 294 4.63 6.66 23.12
CA ASN A 294 4.74 7.52 24.29
C ASN A 294 4.28 8.94 23.99
N LEU A 295 3.65 9.58 24.97
CA LEU A 295 3.34 11.01 24.95
C LEU A 295 4.13 11.71 26.04
N SER A 296 4.64 12.92 25.75
CA SER A 296 5.24 13.77 26.77
C SER A 296 4.21 14.16 27.82
N THR A 297 4.67 14.44 29.02
CA THR A 297 3.82 14.95 30.14
C THR A 297 3.07 16.20 29.72
N LEU A 298 3.71 17.08 28.95
CA LEU A 298 3.11 18.30 28.42
C LEU A 298 1.93 18.01 27.50
N CYS A 299 2.09 17.08 26.56
CA CYS A 299 1.00 16.66 25.68
C CYS A 299 -0.14 15.97 26.44
N SER A 300 0.18 15.10 27.40
CA SER A 300 -0.83 14.40 28.20
C SER A 300 -1.67 15.38 29.02
N ASN A 301 -1.04 16.39 29.65
CA ASN A 301 -1.73 17.45 30.40
C ASN A 301 -2.59 18.33 29.48
N ALA A 302 -2.04 18.76 28.32
CA ALA A 302 -2.80 19.55 27.36
C ALA A 302 -4.00 18.78 26.79
N SER A 303 -3.84 17.46 26.55
CA SER A 303 -4.94 16.58 26.14
C SER A 303 -6.01 16.47 27.21
N LYS A 304 -5.61 16.30 28.47
CA LYS A 304 -6.54 16.29 29.62
C LYS A 304 -7.36 17.57 29.68
N ASP A 305 -6.70 18.73 29.61
CA ASP A 305 -7.38 20.04 29.72
C ASP A 305 -8.37 20.23 28.58
N GLU A 306 -8.00 19.85 27.34
CA GLU A 306 -8.89 19.94 26.17
C GLU A 306 -10.07 18.97 26.29
N ILE A 307 -9.86 17.74 26.79
CA ILE A 307 -10.93 16.75 27.01
C ILE A 307 -11.92 17.30 28.02
N ILE A 308 -11.45 17.82 29.15
CA ILE A 308 -12.32 18.36 30.22
C ILE A 308 -13.12 19.54 29.68
N LYS A 309 -12.49 20.43 28.94
CA LYS A 309 -13.11 21.62 28.35
C LYS A 309 -14.21 21.29 27.35
N VAL A 310 -14.00 20.30 26.49
CA VAL A 310 -14.91 20.00 25.35
C VAL A 310 -15.95 18.94 25.69
N TYR A 311 -15.55 17.91 26.46
CA TYR A 311 -16.38 16.72 26.70
C TYR A 311 -16.82 16.55 28.16
N GLY A 312 -16.12 17.13 29.11
CA GLY A 312 -16.39 16.98 30.52
C GLY A 312 -15.34 16.12 31.24
N ASN A 313 -15.29 16.24 32.55
CA ASN A 313 -14.29 15.58 33.41
C ASN A 313 -14.40 14.05 33.37
N GLU A 314 -15.61 13.50 33.22
CA GLU A 314 -15.90 12.08 33.16
C GLU A 314 -15.28 11.38 31.91
N TYR A 315 -15.01 12.16 30.85
CA TYR A 315 -14.34 11.67 29.65
C TYR A 315 -12.82 11.65 29.77
N SER A 316 -12.24 12.25 30.79
CA SER A 316 -10.79 12.35 30.94
C SER A 316 -10.22 11.14 31.70
N LYS A 317 -9.29 10.42 31.10
CA LYS A 317 -8.53 9.35 31.75
C LYS A 317 -7.12 9.27 31.13
N PRO A 318 -6.20 10.14 31.55
CA PRO A 318 -4.82 10.10 31.06
C PRO A 318 -4.19 8.73 31.24
N ARG A 319 -3.45 8.29 30.23
CA ARG A 319 -2.79 6.98 30.19
C ARG A 319 -1.36 7.11 29.67
N THR A 320 -0.51 6.26 30.21
CA THR A 320 0.81 6.02 29.66
C THR A 320 0.77 4.70 28.88
N TYR A 321 1.29 4.72 27.67
CA TYR A 321 1.42 3.54 26.84
C TYR A 321 2.89 3.14 26.80
N HIS A 322 3.15 1.84 26.75
CA HIS A 322 4.50 1.31 26.60
C HIS A 322 4.66 0.68 25.23
N THR A 323 5.78 0.99 24.59
CA THR A 323 6.11 0.43 23.28
C THR A 323 6.48 -1.03 23.44
N SER A 324 5.82 -1.92 22.70
CA SER A 324 6.05 -3.36 22.76
C SER A 324 7.13 -3.84 21.79
N SER A 325 7.55 -3.02 20.82
CA SER A 325 8.55 -3.37 19.84
C SER A 325 9.94 -3.47 20.48
N LYS A 326 10.59 -4.64 20.33
CA LYS A 326 11.99 -4.81 20.71
C LYS A 326 12.86 -3.92 19.80
N GLY A 327 13.59 -2.97 20.37
CA GLY A 327 14.43 -2.02 19.65
C GLY A 327 13.77 -0.67 19.34
N ALA A 328 12.59 -0.40 19.91
CA ALA A 328 12.02 0.95 19.89
C ALA A 328 12.92 1.91 20.65
N GLN A 329 13.23 3.06 20.03
CA GLN A 329 13.94 4.13 20.74
C GLN A 329 12.96 4.78 21.72
N GLU A 330 13.02 4.45 23.01
CA GLU A 330 12.13 4.96 24.05
C GLU A 330 12.16 6.49 24.18
N ALA A 331 13.20 7.14 23.66
CA ALA A 331 13.35 8.59 23.67
C ALA A 331 12.39 9.32 22.70
N HIS A 332 11.79 8.62 21.75
CA HIS A 332 10.90 9.23 20.75
C HIS A 332 9.46 9.34 21.28
N GLU A 333 8.76 10.40 20.88
CA GLU A 333 7.33 10.54 21.07
C GLU A 333 6.55 9.86 19.93
N ALA A 334 5.27 9.56 20.21
CA ALA A 334 4.29 9.18 19.21
C ALA A 334 4.00 10.33 18.23
N ILE A 335 3.37 10.03 17.10
CA ILE A 335 2.88 11.04 16.16
C ILE A 335 1.64 11.70 16.76
N ARG A 336 1.75 12.98 17.10
CA ARG A 336 0.71 13.76 17.76
C ARG A 336 0.70 15.21 17.28
N PRO A 337 -0.38 15.98 17.45
CA PRO A 337 -0.38 17.42 17.26
C PRO A 337 0.64 18.10 18.18
N THR A 338 1.25 19.19 17.72
CA THR A 338 2.13 20.02 18.56
C THR A 338 1.33 20.77 19.62
N TYR A 339 0.12 21.23 19.28
CA TYR A 339 -0.79 21.93 20.17
C TYR A 339 -2.16 21.25 20.18
N MET A 340 -2.54 20.66 21.31
CA MET A 340 -3.82 19.94 21.46
C MET A 340 -5.05 20.84 21.39
N SER A 341 -4.89 22.14 21.64
CA SER A 341 -5.95 23.14 21.49
C SER A 341 -6.30 23.47 20.03
N GLU A 342 -5.43 23.14 19.07
CA GLU A 342 -5.68 23.32 17.65
C GLU A 342 -6.40 22.09 17.08
N THR A 343 -7.74 22.11 17.07
CA THR A 343 -8.55 20.99 16.56
C THR A 343 -8.53 20.88 15.03
N SER A 344 -8.15 21.95 14.34
CA SER A 344 -8.03 22.03 12.87
C SER A 344 -6.89 22.97 12.49
N ILE A 345 -6.41 22.85 11.27
CA ILE A 345 -5.29 23.64 10.73
C ILE A 345 -5.67 24.24 9.38
N ASP A 346 -4.94 25.29 8.97
CA ASP A 346 -4.93 25.74 7.59
C ASP A 346 -4.00 24.88 6.76
N GLY A 347 -4.37 24.68 5.49
CA GLY A 347 -3.59 23.86 4.57
C GLY A 347 -4.47 23.22 3.47
N THR A 348 -3.87 22.29 2.75
CA THR A 348 -4.56 21.50 1.73
C THR A 348 -5.59 20.56 2.36
N SER A 349 -6.59 20.11 1.59
CA SER A 349 -7.57 19.12 2.07
C SER A 349 -6.91 17.84 2.61
N GLN A 350 -5.79 17.41 2.03
CA GLN A 350 -5.06 16.24 2.49
C GLN A 350 -4.39 16.47 3.85
N GLU A 351 -3.77 17.63 4.04
CA GLU A 351 -3.15 18.02 5.31
C GLU A 351 -4.19 18.14 6.42
N LYS A 352 -5.33 18.79 6.14
CA LYS A 352 -6.44 18.92 7.11
C LYS A 352 -6.99 17.55 7.54
N ARG A 353 -7.24 16.66 6.59
CA ARG A 353 -7.78 15.31 6.88
C ARG A 353 -6.80 14.45 7.67
N LEU A 354 -5.52 14.48 7.34
CA LEU A 354 -4.50 13.69 8.06
C LEU A 354 -4.28 14.26 9.47
N TYR A 355 -4.22 15.59 9.61
CA TYR A 355 -4.11 16.25 10.91
C TYR A 355 -5.29 15.92 11.82
N GLU A 356 -6.52 16.00 11.32
CA GLU A 356 -7.74 15.63 12.03
C GLU A 356 -7.70 14.17 12.52
N LEU A 357 -7.24 13.25 11.69
CA LEU A 357 -7.07 11.84 12.05
C LEU A 357 -6.07 11.69 13.21
N ILE A 358 -4.92 12.37 13.15
CA ILE A 358 -3.89 12.35 14.19
C ILE A 358 -4.42 12.98 15.48
N TRP A 359 -5.09 14.11 15.39
CA TRP A 359 -5.67 14.80 16.55
C TRP A 359 -6.71 13.91 17.26
N LYS A 360 -7.65 13.35 16.50
CA LYS A 360 -8.69 12.46 17.05
C LYS A 360 -8.11 11.23 17.73
N ARG A 361 -7.09 10.61 17.15
CA ARG A 361 -6.43 9.44 17.74
C ARG A 361 -5.71 9.82 19.04
N THR A 362 -5.00 10.93 19.05
CA THR A 362 -4.25 11.40 20.21
C THR A 362 -5.21 11.72 21.38
N ILE A 363 -6.26 12.51 21.12
CA ILE A 363 -7.24 12.87 22.16
C ILE A 363 -7.95 11.63 22.69
N ALA A 364 -8.42 10.73 21.79
CA ALA A 364 -9.10 9.50 22.15
C ALA A 364 -8.25 8.59 23.04
N SER A 365 -6.92 8.55 22.81
CA SER A 365 -5.98 7.76 23.62
C SER A 365 -5.96 8.18 25.09
N GLN A 366 -6.29 9.43 25.38
CA GLN A 366 -6.31 10.02 26.74
C GLN A 366 -7.74 10.13 27.32
N MET A 367 -8.75 9.60 26.60
CA MET A 367 -10.15 9.58 27.05
C MET A 367 -10.48 8.32 27.86
N ALA A 368 -11.60 8.37 28.57
CA ALA A 368 -12.15 7.27 29.34
C ALA A 368 -12.56 6.09 28.45
N ASP A 369 -12.54 4.88 29.03
CA ASP A 369 -13.00 3.66 28.35
C ASP A 369 -14.47 3.78 27.99
N ALA A 370 -14.87 3.21 26.87
CA ALA A 370 -16.27 3.01 26.56
C ALA A 370 -16.82 1.84 27.41
N GLN A 371 -17.99 2.04 28.01
CA GLN A 371 -18.71 1.03 28.77
C GLN A 371 -19.87 0.54 27.95
N ILE A 372 -19.91 -0.75 27.70
CA ILE A 372 -20.91 -1.41 26.87
C ILE A 372 -21.53 -2.51 27.70
N GLU A 373 -22.85 -2.61 27.70
CA GLU A 373 -23.55 -3.78 28.22
C GLU A 373 -23.81 -4.72 27.06
N LYS A 374 -23.19 -5.90 27.08
CA LYS A 374 -23.46 -6.97 26.13
C LYS A 374 -24.53 -7.86 26.72
N THR A 375 -25.66 -7.94 26.01
CA THR A 375 -26.78 -8.86 26.35
C THR A 375 -26.70 -10.05 25.39
N THR A 376 -26.66 -11.23 25.95
CA THR A 376 -26.75 -12.51 25.22
C THR A 376 -27.97 -13.23 25.71
N ILE A 377 -28.90 -13.61 24.81
CA ILE A 377 -30.14 -14.31 25.08
C ILE A 377 -30.06 -15.66 24.40
N ASN A 378 -30.12 -16.72 25.19
CA ASN A 378 -30.28 -18.09 24.68
C ASN A 378 -31.77 -18.42 24.54
N ILE A 379 -32.12 -18.87 23.36
CA ILE A 379 -33.52 -19.25 23.02
C ILE A 379 -33.52 -20.75 22.84
N HIS A 380 -34.26 -21.41 23.72
CA HIS A 380 -34.47 -22.85 23.71
C HIS A 380 -35.49 -23.28 22.63
N ILE A 381 -35.26 -24.44 22.06
CA ILE A 381 -36.12 -25.11 21.10
C ILE A 381 -36.59 -26.42 21.78
N ASP A 382 -37.87 -26.61 22.01
CA ASP A 382 -38.38 -27.66 22.89
C ASP A 382 -38.14 -29.08 22.41
N ASN A 383 -37.86 -29.30 21.13
CA ASN A 383 -37.72 -30.64 20.52
C ASN A 383 -36.31 -30.91 19.96
N THR A 384 -35.31 -30.09 20.31
CA THR A 384 -33.94 -30.28 19.84
C THR A 384 -32.92 -29.71 20.85
N THR A 385 -31.64 -30.08 20.70
CA THR A 385 -30.56 -29.66 21.60
C THR A 385 -29.89 -28.34 21.18
N GLU A 386 -30.11 -27.96 19.93
CA GLU A 386 -29.59 -26.72 19.35
C GLU A 386 -30.33 -25.51 19.96
N LYS A 387 -29.67 -24.36 20.00
CA LYS A 387 -30.23 -23.11 20.56
C LYS A 387 -30.02 -21.96 19.61
N PHE A 388 -30.97 -21.03 19.58
CA PHE A 388 -30.72 -19.74 18.98
C PHE A 388 -30.11 -18.77 19.99
N VAL A 389 -29.17 -17.96 19.53
CA VAL A 389 -28.48 -16.97 20.34
C VAL A 389 -28.74 -15.58 19.75
N ALA A 390 -29.40 -14.72 20.51
CA ALA A 390 -29.53 -13.32 20.17
C ALA A 390 -28.49 -12.49 20.95
N ASN A 391 -27.70 -11.70 20.24
CA ASN A 391 -26.69 -10.81 20.83
C ASN A 391 -27.08 -9.37 20.58
N GLY A 392 -26.98 -8.54 21.62
CA GLY A 392 -27.15 -7.09 21.54
C GLY A 392 -26.12 -6.38 22.37
N GLU A 393 -25.77 -5.17 21.95
CA GLU A 393 -24.86 -4.30 22.67
C GLU A 393 -25.53 -2.93 22.91
N VAL A 394 -25.49 -2.45 24.15
CA VAL A 394 -25.94 -1.12 24.50
C VAL A 394 -24.75 -0.33 25.01
N VAL A 395 -24.47 0.80 24.39
CA VAL A 395 -23.41 1.72 24.86
C VAL A 395 -23.99 2.46 26.08
N VAL A 396 -23.46 2.12 27.26
CA VAL A 396 -23.85 2.76 28.54
C VAL A 396 -23.11 4.11 28.69
N PHE A 397 -21.85 4.12 28.32
CA PHE A 397 -21.01 5.31 28.27
C PHE A 397 -20.09 5.21 27.08
N ASP A 398 -20.16 6.19 26.18
CA ASP A 398 -19.44 6.16 24.92
C ASP A 398 -17.91 6.38 25.06
N GLY A 399 -17.47 7.11 26.11
CA GLY A 399 -16.07 7.35 26.37
C GLY A 399 -15.33 7.86 25.12
N PHE A 400 -14.19 7.24 24.79
CA PHE A 400 -13.39 7.62 23.62
C PHE A 400 -14.10 7.39 22.27
N LEU A 401 -15.10 6.50 22.19
CA LEU A 401 -15.86 6.24 20.96
C LEU A 401 -16.62 7.46 20.45
N LYS A 402 -16.85 8.45 21.33
CA LYS A 402 -17.44 9.75 20.96
C LYS A 402 -16.58 10.50 19.94
N VAL A 403 -15.27 10.29 19.94
CA VAL A 403 -14.31 11.02 19.08
C VAL A 403 -13.74 10.13 18.01
N TYR A 404 -13.41 8.89 18.34
CA TYR A 404 -12.63 8.02 17.48
C TYR A 404 -13.02 6.55 17.60
N ARG A 405 -13.21 5.91 16.44
CA ARG A 405 -13.34 4.46 16.30
C ARG A 405 -12.22 3.98 15.38
N GLU A 406 -11.46 2.99 15.82
CA GLU A 406 -10.45 2.35 14.98
C GLU A 406 -11.13 1.53 13.87
N SER A 407 -10.56 1.50 12.67
CA SER A 407 -11.05 0.65 11.58
C SER A 407 -10.21 -0.61 11.44
N THR A 408 -10.85 -1.69 11.02
CA THR A 408 -10.20 -2.96 10.72
C THR A 408 -10.37 -3.29 9.25
N ASP A 409 -9.55 -4.23 8.73
CA ASP A 409 -9.70 -4.70 7.33
C ASP A 409 -10.97 -5.55 7.14
N GLU A 410 -11.68 -5.88 8.23
CA GLU A 410 -12.91 -6.67 8.27
C GLU A 410 -14.17 -5.80 8.35
N ASP A 411 -14.04 -4.48 8.58
CA ASP A 411 -15.19 -3.58 8.78
C ASP A 411 -16.11 -3.50 7.56
N ASP A 412 -15.62 -3.78 6.35
CA ASP A 412 -16.44 -3.84 5.12
C ASP A 412 -17.42 -5.02 5.10
N ASN A 413 -17.21 -6.03 5.95
CA ASN A 413 -18.03 -7.25 6.04
C ASN A 413 -18.77 -7.39 7.39
N ALA A 414 -18.57 -6.47 8.32
CA ALA A 414 -19.25 -6.51 9.61
C ALA A 414 -20.70 -6.08 9.43
N GLU A 415 -21.62 -7.05 9.46
CA GLU A 415 -23.04 -6.76 9.69
C GLU A 415 -23.15 -5.95 11.00
N ASP A 416 -23.86 -4.83 10.95
CA ASP A 416 -24.04 -3.90 12.08
C ASP A 416 -24.54 -4.68 13.31
N SER A 417 -23.62 -5.02 14.22
CA SER A 417 -23.90 -5.83 15.41
C SER A 417 -24.57 -5.03 16.55
N THR A 418 -24.88 -3.77 16.32
CA THR A 418 -25.55 -2.91 17.28
C THR A 418 -27.09 -3.07 17.23
N HIS A 419 -27.56 -4.30 17.42
CA HIS A 419 -28.99 -4.51 17.65
C HIS A 419 -29.31 -4.28 19.13
N ILE A 420 -30.21 -3.34 19.37
CA ILE A 420 -30.80 -3.18 20.71
C ILE A 420 -31.81 -4.28 20.86
N LEU A 421 -31.57 -5.20 21.80
CA LEU A 421 -32.53 -6.24 22.15
C LEU A 421 -33.61 -5.70 23.08
N PRO A 422 -34.88 -6.13 22.92
CA PRO A 422 -35.92 -5.81 23.88
C PRO A 422 -35.64 -6.44 25.24
N ALA A 423 -36.22 -5.89 26.29
CA ALA A 423 -36.14 -6.48 27.61
C ALA A 423 -36.88 -7.82 27.60
N MET A 424 -36.18 -8.90 27.91
CA MET A 424 -36.72 -10.27 27.98
C MET A 424 -36.33 -10.91 29.32
N LYS A 425 -37.13 -11.90 29.74
CA LYS A 425 -36.92 -12.69 30.94
C LYS A 425 -36.86 -14.17 30.59
N GLU A 426 -36.24 -14.96 31.44
CA GLU A 426 -36.28 -16.41 31.37
C GLU A 426 -37.75 -16.89 31.41
N GLY A 427 -38.09 -17.81 30.51
CA GLY A 427 -39.43 -18.33 30.34
C GLY A 427 -40.30 -17.54 29.36
N ASP A 428 -39.91 -16.38 28.86
CA ASP A 428 -40.69 -15.66 27.85
C ASP A 428 -40.83 -16.50 26.59
N GLU A 429 -42.08 -16.68 26.13
CA GLU A 429 -42.39 -17.38 24.90
C GLU A 429 -42.20 -16.47 23.69
N LEU A 430 -41.55 -17.00 22.65
CA LEU A 430 -41.25 -16.31 21.42
C LEU A 430 -42.03 -16.91 20.25
N GLN A 431 -42.70 -16.04 19.50
CA GLN A 431 -43.36 -16.47 18.28
C GLN A 431 -42.37 -16.46 17.11
N ARG A 432 -42.15 -17.61 16.51
CA ARG A 432 -41.35 -17.72 15.31
C ARG A 432 -42.04 -17.01 14.13
N ARG A 433 -41.33 -16.07 13.51
CA ARG A 433 -41.75 -15.42 12.26
C ARG A 433 -41.15 -16.12 11.05
N GLU A 434 -39.85 -16.34 11.08
CA GLU A 434 -39.10 -16.96 10.00
C GLU A 434 -37.81 -17.59 10.53
N ILE A 435 -37.42 -18.75 9.99
CA ILE A 435 -36.07 -19.30 10.14
C ILE A 435 -35.48 -19.38 8.74
N ILE A 436 -34.26 -18.84 8.58
CA ILE A 436 -33.56 -18.76 7.30
C ILE A 436 -32.21 -19.47 7.43
N ALA A 437 -32.04 -20.55 6.70
CA ALA A 437 -30.76 -21.20 6.53
C ALA A 437 -30.09 -20.71 5.23
N THR A 438 -28.92 -20.14 5.33
CA THR A 438 -28.18 -19.61 4.19
C THR A 438 -26.91 -20.40 4.00
N GLU A 439 -26.73 -20.95 2.83
CA GLU A 439 -25.46 -21.54 2.42
C GLU A 439 -24.39 -20.45 2.36
N LYS A 440 -23.29 -20.68 3.05
CA LYS A 440 -22.10 -19.83 3.09
C LYS A 440 -20.90 -20.68 2.72
N PHE A 441 -19.82 -20.04 2.41
CA PHE A 441 -18.59 -20.72 2.02
C PHE A 441 -17.43 -20.18 2.84
N SER A 442 -16.50 -21.06 3.19
CA SER A 442 -15.23 -20.62 3.79
C SER A 442 -14.50 -19.68 2.83
N LEU A 443 -13.87 -18.65 3.38
CA LEU A 443 -13.18 -17.62 2.61
C LEU A 443 -11.67 -17.88 2.59
N ALA A 444 -11.07 -17.73 1.42
CA ALA A 444 -9.63 -17.68 1.30
C ALA A 444 -9.03 -16.51 2.11
N PRO A 445 -7.76 -16.59 2.54
CA PRO A 445 -7.10 -15.44 3.12
C PRO A 445 -7.15 -14.23 2.16
N ALA A 446 -7.46 -13.05 2.68
CA ALA A 446 -7.50 -11.84 1.85
C ALA A 446 -6.11 -11.48 1.32
N ARG A 447 -6.03 -10.97 0.09
CA ARG A 447 -4.81 -10.39 -0.46
C ARG A 447 -4.40 -9.17 0.34
N TYR A 448 -3.10 -8.88 0.35
CA TYR A 448 -2.61 -7.69 1.03
C TYR A 448 -3.08 -6.41 0.34
N THR A 449 -3.48 -5.44 1.16
CA THR A 449 -3.46 -4.01 0.81
C THR A 449 -2.09 -3.43 1.19
N GLU A 450 -1.78 -2.19 0.80
CA GLU A 450 -0.57 -1.51 1.31
C GLU A 450 -0.57 -1.47 2.85
N ALA A 451 -1.72 -1.20 3.47
CA ALA A 451 -1.88 -1.13 4.92
C ALA A 451 -1.63 -2.47 5.61
N SER A 452 -2.26 -3.55 5.14
CA SER A 452 -2.06 -4.88 5.74
C SER A 452 -0.67 -5.45 5.48
N LEU A 453 0.00 -5.05 4.38
CA LEU A 453 1.39 -5.40 4.14
C LEU A 453 2.33 -4.67 5.12
N VAL A 454 2.11 -3.37 5.40
CA VAL A 454 2.86 -2.63 6.44
C VAL A 454 2.73 -3.33 7.77
N LYS A 455 1.49 -3.67 8.18
CA LYS A 455 1.25 -4.41 9.43
C LYS A 455 2.01 -5.74 9.46
N LYS A 456 1.95 -6.51 8.37
CA LYS A 456 2.64 -7.81 8.30
C LYS A 456 4.16 -7.68 8.38
N LEU A 457 4.74 -6.65 7.75
CA LEU A 457 6.18 -6.36 7.84
C LEU A 457 6.57 -5.98 9.29
N GLU A 458 5.77 -5.15 9.94
CA GLU A 458 5.95 -4.77 11.34
C GLU A 458 5.88 -5.98 12.28
N ASP A 459 4.83 -6.81 12.14
CA ASP A 459 4.62 -8.03 12.93
C ASP A 459 5.80 -9.02 12.82
N LEU A 460 6.45 -9.05 11.66
CA LEU A 460 7.64 -9.87 11.39
C LEU A 460 8.96 -9.18 11.79
N GLY A 461 8.94 -7.93 12.21
CA GLY A 461 10.14 -7.16 12.51
C GLY A 461 10.96 -6.76 11.27
N ILE A 462 10.35 -6.79 10.08
CA ILE A 462 10.98 -6.51 8.78
C ILE A 462 10.79 -5.06 8.41
N GLY A 463 11.89 -4.33 8.28
CA GLY A 463 11.87 -2.89 8.04
C GLY A 463 11.72 -2.05 9.30
N ARG A 464 11.64 -0.75 9.12
CA ARG A 464 11.52 0.27 10.17
C ARG A 464 10.66 1.42 9.65
N PRO A 465 10.25 2.37 10.48
CA PRO A 465 9.45 3.54 10.06
C PRO A 465 9.94 4.25 8.80
N SER A 466 11.25 4.31 8.60
CA SER A 466 11.86 4.93 7.41
C SER A 466 11.79 4.09 6.13
N THR A 467 11.52 2.78 6.21
CA THR A 467 11.64 1.85 5.07
C THR A 467 10.33 1.26 4.58
N TYR A 468 9.22 1.30 5.33
CA TYR A 468 7.94 0.73 4.89
C TYR A 468 7.44 1.35 3.57
N ALA A 469 7.29 2.67 3.52
CA ALA A 469 6.81 3.37 2.34
C ALA A 469 7.75 3.22 1.12
N PRO A 470 9.09 3.41 1.25
CA PRO A 470 10.02 3.15 0.16
C PRO A 470 9.97 1.73 -0.38
N THR A 471 9.85 0.71 0.48
CA THR A 471 9.79 -0.70 0.07
C THR A 471 8.55 -0.94 -0.78
N ILE A 472 7.36 -0.54 -0.31
CA ILE A 472 6.09 -0.73 -1.02
C ILE A 472 6.09 0.02 -2.36
N SER A 473 6.64 1.23 -2.40
CA SER A 473 6.77 1.99 -3.64
C SER A 473 7.73 1.31 -4.62
N THR A 474 8.85 0.79 -4.13
CA THR A 474 9.90 0.19 -4.96
C THR A 474 9.42 -1.10 -5.63
N ILE A 475 8.72 -1.99 -4.92
CA ILE A 475 8.23 -3.25 -5.52
C ILE A 475 7.17 -2.98 -6.59
N GLN A 476 6.38 -1.91 -6.46
CA GLN A 476 5.43 -1.49 -7.49
C GLN A 476 6.12 -0.78 -8.68
N GLN A 477 7.08 0.12 -8.43
CA GLN A 477 7.84 0.80 -9.48
C GLN A 477 8.69 -0.16 -10.33
N ARG A 478 9.12 -1.28 -9.75
CA ARG A 478 9.85 -2.36 -10.44
C ARG A 478 8.93 -3.36 -11.11
N GLU A 479 7.63 -3.14 -11.03
CA GLU A 479 6.60 -4.00 -11.61
C GLU A 479 6.67 -5.46 -11.12
N TYR A 480 7.20 -5.70 -9.92
CA TYR A 480 7.14 -7.02 -9.28
C TYR A 480 5.77 -7.27 -8.66
N VAL A 481 5.11 -6.20 -8.29
CA VAL A 481 3.78 -6.16 -7.71
C VAL A 481 2.99 -5.03 -8.38
N VAL A 482 1.72 -5.26 -8.62
CA VAL A 482 0.80 -4.24 -9.11
C VAL A 482 -0.36 -4.08 -8.14
N LYS A 483 -0.84 -2.84 -7.99
CA LYS A 483 -2.09 -2.59 -7.29
C LYS A 483 -3.25 -2.71 -8.27
N GLY A 484 -4.20 -3.58 -7.97
CA GLY A 484 -5.31 -3.88 -8.87
C GLY A 484 -6.55 -4.36 -8.14
N ASP A 485 -7.60 -4.51 -8.93
CA ASP A 485 -8.87 -5.09 -8.51
C ASP A 485 -8.98 -6.50 -9.11
N LYS A 486 -9.48 -7.45 -8.33
CA LYS A 486 -9.84 -8.78 -8.80
C LYS A 486 -11.34 -8.84 -8.97
N GLN A 487 -11.80 -9.17 -10.17
CA GLN A 487 -13.21 -9.47 -10.39
C GLN A 487 -13.55 -10.79 -9.71
N GLY A 488 -14.71 -10.84 -9.03
CA GLY A 488 -15.21 -12.08 -8.48
C GLY A 488 -15.79 -12.97 -9.57
N GLU A 489 -15.98 -14.23 -9.22
CA GLU A 489 -16.70 -15.21 -10.02
C GLU A 489 -18.14 -15.33 -9.51
N GLU A 490 -19.09 -15.44 -10.44
CA GLU A 490 -20.49 -15.67 -10.07
C GLU A 490 -20.63 -17.05 -9.44
N ARG A 491 -21.15 -17.09 -8.22
CA ARG A 491 -21.41 -18.31 -7.47
C ARG A 491 -22.85 -18.35 -7.03
N CYS A 492 -23.51 -19.48 -7.24
CA CYS A 492 -24.83 -19.76 -6.69
C CYS A 492 -24.73 -20.24 -5.25
N TYR A 493 -25.70 -19.86 -4.42
CA TYR A 493 -25.88 -20.35 -3.07
C TYR A 493 -27.37 -20.55 -2.74
N THR A 494 -27.63 -21.45 -1.83
CA THR A 494 -29.00 -21.86 -1.44
C THR A 494 -29.45 -21.11 -0.20
N VAL A 495 -30.71 -20.74 -0.18
CA VAL A 495 -31.38 -20.13 0.96
C VAL A 495 -32.67 -20.87 1.19
N ASP A 496 -32.78 -21.55 2.32
CA ASP A 496 -33.98 -22.21 2.78
C ASP A 496 -34.68 -21.34 3.83
N SER A 497 -35.96 -21.13 3.66
CA SER A 497 -36.77 -20.29 4.56
C SER A 497 -37.98 -21.06 5.05
N LEU A 498 -38.13 -21.18 6.36
CA LEU A 498 -39.31 -21.71 7.03
C LEU A 498 -40.21 -20.56 7.50
N LYS A 499 -41.40 -20.42 6.88
CA LYS A 499 -42.47 -19.50 7.28
C LYS A 499 -43.74 -20.27 7.58
N GLY A 500 -44.33 -20.09 8.77
CA GLY A 500 -45.40 -20.95 9.22
C GLY A 500 -44.93 -22.41 9.22
N ILE A 501 -45.59 -23.27 8.46
CA ILE A 501 -45.23 -24.68 8.28
C ILE A 501 -44.57 -24.96 6.93
N LYS A 502 -44.37 -23.92 6.10
CA LYS A 502 -43.87 -24.09 4.74
C LYS A 502 -42.38 -23.79 4.68
N VAL A 503 -41.60 -24.76 4.23
CA VAL A 503 -40.20 -24.57 3.83
C VAL A 503 -40.15 -24.19 2.34
N THR A 504 -39.41 -23.16 2.01
CA THR A 504 -39.17 -22.71 0.63
C THR A 504 -37.70 -22.57 0.38
N GLN A 505 -37.23 -23.18 -0.70
CA GLN A 505 -35.83 -23.06 -1.15
C GLN A 505 -35.72 -22.04 -2.29
N LYS A 506 -34.68 -21.23 -2.25
CA LYS A 506 -34.36 -20.28 -3.30
C LYS A 506 -32.84 -20.34 -3.57
N THR A 507 -32.49 -20.39 -4.83
CA THR A 507 -31.07 -20.19 -5.26
C THR A 507 -30.84 -18.71 -5.52
N LYS A 508 -29.82 -18.17 -4.91
CA LYS A 508 -29.34 -16.78 -5.10
C LYS A 508 -27.94 -16.80 -5.69
N LYS A 509 -27.49 -15.67 -6.23
CA LYS A 509 -26.18 -15.48 -6.81
C LYS A 509 -25.40 -14.43 -6.05
N GLU A 510 -24.11 -14.64 -5.90
CA GLU A 510 -23.16 -13.67 -5.36
C GLU A 510 -21.88 -13.60 -6.21
N MET A 511 -21.14 -12.51 -6.12
CA MET A 511 -19.83 -12.39 -6.74
C MET A 511 -18.74 -12.78 -5.72
N ALA A 512 -18.33 -14.04 -5.75
CA ALA A 512 -17.35 -14.60 -4.83
C ALA A 512 -15.93 -14.14 -5.21
N GLY A 513 -15.10 -13.80 -4.20
CA GLY A 513 -13.69 -13.47 -4.40
C GLY A 513 -13.41 -12.12 -5.08
N SER A 514 -14.42 -11.23 -5.14
CA SER A 514 -14.21 -9.85 -5.59
C SER A 514 -13.38 -9.08 -4.56
N GLU A 515 -12.27 -8.46 -5.01
CA GLU A 515 -11.40 -7.67 -4.15
C GLU A 515 -10.99 -6.39 -4.87
N LYS A 516 -10.86 -5.28 -4.13
CA LYS A 516 -10.46 -3.96 -4.66
C LYS A 516 -9.17 -3.47 -4.03
N GLY A 517 -8.33 -2.80 -4.82
CA GLY A 517 -7.13 -2.11 -4.33
C GLY A 517 -6.07 -3.03 -3.72
N LYS A 518 -6.01 -4.29 -4.12
CA LYS A 518 -5.09 -5.30 -3.58
C LYS A 518 -3.74 -5.31 -4.30
N LEU A 519 -2.73 -5.79 -3.60
CA LEU A 519 -1.40 -6.01 -4.16
C LEU A 519 -1.34 -7.41 -4.77
N LEU A 520 -1.11 -7.46 -6.07
CA LEU A 520 -1.05 -8.68 -6.88
C LEU A 520 0.38 -8.89 -7.36
N PRO A 521 0.96 -10.09 -7.24
CA PRO A 521 2.26 -10.37 -7.81
C PRO A 521 2.13 -10.43 -9.34
N THR A 522 3.15 -9.95 -10.04
CA THR A 522 3.27 -10.14 -11.49
C THR A 522 4.03 -11.42 -11.80
N ASP A 523 3.92 -11.94 -13.01
CA ASP A 523 4.71 -13.10 -13.42
C ASP A 523 6.21 -12.89 -13.23
N ILE A 524 6.73 -11.69 -13.54
CA ILE A 524 8.15 -11.41 -13.31
C ILE A 524 8.48 -11.33 -11.82
N GLY A 525 7.57 -10.85 -11.00
CA GLY A 525 7.73 -10.87 -9.53
C GLY A 525 7.80 -12.30 -8.99
N ILE A 526 6.93 -13.19 -9.47
CA ILE A 526 6.92 -14.61 -9.12
C ILE A 526 8.23 -15.29 -9.52
N VAL A 527 8.65 -15.12 -10.78
CA VAL A 527 9.88 -15.72 -11.30
C VAL A 527 11.13 -15.24 -10.54
N VAL A 528 11.21 -13.96 -10.23
CA VAL A 528 12.32 -13.41 -9.42
C VAL A 528 12.29 -13.95 -8.01
N ASN A 529 11.11 -14.03 -7.39
CA ASN A 529 10.94 -14.62 -6.07
C ASN A 529 11.44 -16.07 -6.03
N ASP A 530 10.99 -16.91 -6.96
CA ASP A 530 11.34 -18.32 -7.00
C ASP A 530 12.81 -18.54 -7.28
N PHE A 531 13.39 -17.76 -8.18
CA PHE A 531 14.81 -17.79 -8.45
C PHE A 531 15.63 -17.45 -7.18
N LEU A 532 15.23 -16.39 -6.46
CA LEU A 532 15.93 -15.99 -5.24
C LEU A 532 15.72 -16.99 -4.11
N MET A 533 14.51 -17.55 -3.96
CA MET A 533 14.23 -18.60 -2.97
C MET A 533 15.04 -19.86 -3.20
N ALA A 534 15.22 -20.26 -4.48
CA ALA A 534 15.98 -21.46 -4.82
C ALA A 534 17.50 -21.30 -4.65
N ASN A 535 18.04 -20.10 -4.89
CA ASN A 535 19.47 -19.87 -4.95
C ASN A 535 20.05 -19.05 -3.77
N PHE A 536 19.22 -18.27 -3.07
CA PHE A 536 19.61 -17.40 -1.96
C PHE A 536 18.61 -17.48 -0.81
N PRO A 537 18.33 -18.68 -0.28
CA PRO A 537 17.28 -18.87 0.74
C PRO A 537 17.53 -18.06 2.00
N ASN A 538 18.80 -17.84 2.38
CA ASN A 538 19.18 -17.05 3.56
C ASN A 538 18.76 -15.58 3.41
N ILE A 539 18.99 -14.96 2.24
CA ILE A 539 18.60 -13.57 1.97
C ILE A 539 17.07 -13.42 1.94
N MET A 540 16.37 -14.46 1.51
CA MET A 540 14.91 -14.49 1.42
C MET A 540 14.23 -14.86 2.76
N ASP A 541 14.98 -15.28 3.76
CA ASP A 541 14.44 -15.66 5.07
C ASP A 541 13.93 -14.45 5.86
N TYR A 542 12.72 -14.58 6.43
CA TYR A 542 12.08 -13.52 7.21
C TYR A 542 12.88 -13.23 8.49
N ASN A 543 13.34 -14.28 9.18
CA ASN A 543 14.10 -14.14 10.43
C ASN A 543 15.46 -13.51 10.18
N PHE A 544 16.13 -13.85 9.06
CA PHE A 544 17.38 -13.21 8.68
C PHE A 544 17.18 -11.69 8.55
N THR A 545 16.16 -11.27 7.81
CA THR A 545 15.88 -9.81 7.62
C THR A 545 15.55 -9.12 8.95
N ALA A 546 14.75 -9.76 9.82
CA ALA A 546 14.44 -9.24 11.15
C ALA A 546 15.70 -9.14 12.05
N HIS A 547 16.55 -10.15 12.03
CA HIS A 547 17.82 -10.14 12.77
C HIS A 547 18.78 -9.05 12.26
N VAL A 548 18.82 -8.80 10.97
CA VAL A 548 19.61 -7.70 10.40
C VAL A 548 19.10 -6.33 10.89
N GLU A 549 17.79 -6.14 10.94
CA GLU A 549 17.23 -4.91 11.52
C GLU A 549 17.57 -4.74 13.00
N GLN A 550 17.54 -5.85 13.77
CA GLN A 550 17.96 -5.84 15.16
C GLN A 550 19.47 -5.53 15.30
N ARG A 551 20.30 -6.03 14.38
CA ARG A 551 21.73 -5.70 14.39
C ARG A 551 21.99 -4.22 14.14
N PHE A 552 21.22 -3.58 13.28
CA PHE A 552 21.32 -2.11 13.11
C PHE A 552 20.91 -1.37 14.39
N ASP A 553 19.96 -1.89 15.15
CA ASP A 553 19.60 -1.33 16.45
C ASP A 553 20.74 -1.53 17.47
N ASP A 554 21.34 -2.75 17.53
CA ASP A 554 22.50 -3.03 18.37
C ASP A 554 23.71 -2.13 18.04
N ILE A 555 23.93 -1.81 16.75
CA ILE A 555 24.98 -0.87 16.33
C ILE A 555 24.65 0.55 16.81
N ALA A 556 23.40 0.98 16.66
CA ALA A 556 22.95 2.31 17.13
C ALA A 556 23.11 2.47 18.66
N GLU A 557 23.00 1.38 19.42
CA GLU A 557 23.25 1.36 20.86
C GLU A 557 24.71 1.13 21.24
N GLY A 558 25.62 1.02 20.28
CA GLY A 558 27.05 0.79 20.53
C GLY A 558 27.43 -0.61 20.98
N LYS A 559 26.52 -1.60 20.86
CA LYS A 559 26.72 -2.98 21.31
C LYS A 559 27.52 -3.84 20.31
N THR A 560 27.57 -3.42 19.05
CA THR A 560 28.19 -4.22 17.97
C THR A 560 29.00 -3.34 17.02
N GLU A 561 30.16 -3.84 16.63
CA GLU A 561 31.02 -3.21 15.61
C GLU A 561 30.56 -3.62 14.21
N TRP A 562 30.15 -2.63 13.41
CA TRP A 562 29.50 -2.88 12.15
C TRP A 562 30.43 -3.38 11.03
N ILE A 563 31.69 -2.91 10.99
CA ILE A 563 32.67 -3.30 9.94
C ILE A 563 32.98 -4.81 10.04
N LYS A 564 33.22 -5.31 11.26
CA LYS A 564 33.48 -6.72 11.47
C LYS A 564 32.32 -7.58 11.04
N TRP A 565 31.11 -7.21 11.46
CA TRP A 565 29.90 -7.91 11.06
C TRP A 565 29.71 -7.92 9.54
N MET A 566 29.99 -6.80 8.85
CA MET A 566 29.87 -6.69 7.41
C MET A 566 30.85 -7.61 6.67
N LYS A 567 32.09 -7.70 7.16
CA LYS A 567 33.09 -8.65 6.64
C LYS A 567 32.67 -10.10 6.79
N ASP A 568 32.13 -10.45 7.96
CA ASP A 568 31.64 -11.81 8.23
C ASP A 568 30.44 -12.15 7.31
N PHE A 569 29.53 -11.22 7.09
CA PHE A 569 28.42 -11.38 6.15
C PHE A 569 28.92 -11.60 4.71
N ASP A 570 29.78 -10.71 4.21
CA ASP A 570 30.24 -10.77 2.81
C ASP A 570 31.08 -12.02 2.53
N LYS A 571 31.87 -12.47 3.50
CA LYS A 571 32.65 -13.73 3.43
C LYS A 571 31.76 -14.96 3.17
N GLY A 572 30.54 -15.00 3.69
CA GLY A 572 29.58 -16.04 3.39
C GLY A 572 28.80 -15.81 2.10
N PHE A 573 28.41 -14.59 1.83
CA PHE A 573 27.50 -14.22 0.74
C PHE A 573 28.18 -14.20 -0.65
N GLU A 574 29.42 -13.70 -0.74
CA GLU A 574 30.13 -13.60 -2.03
C GLU A 574 30.37 -14.96 -2.71
N PRO A 575 30.78 -16.04 -2.01
CA PRO A 575 30.91 -17.37 -2.60
C PRO A 575 29.60 -17.89 -3.19
N GLU A 576 28.46 -17.74 -2.48
CA GLU A 576 27.13 -18.12 -2.97
C GLU A 576 26.79 -17.39 -4.27
N VAL A 577 27.04 -16.08 -4.33
CA VAL A 577 26.82 -15.27 -5.55
C VAL A 577 27.65 -15.75 -6.71
N LYS A 578 28.95 -16.06 -6.49
CA LYS A 578 29.87 -16.57 -7.51
C LYS A 578 29.46 -17.97 -8.01
N GLU A 579 29.04 -18.84 -7.12
CA GLU A 579 28.55 -20.18 -7.46
C GLU A 579 27.34 -20.09 -8.38
N VAL A 580 26.29 -19.36 -7.98
CA VAL A 580 25.08 -19.18 -8.76
C VAL A 580 25.37 -18.48 -10.09
N MET A 581 26.25 -17.48 -10.10
CA MET A 581 26.64 -16.78 -11.33
C MET A 581 27.28 -17.71 -12.34
N ASN A 582 28.11 -18.66 -11.90
CA ASN A 582 28.87 -19.57 -12.75
C ASN A 582 28.14 -20.88 -13.07
N ALA A 583 27.13 -21.26 -12.30
CA ALA A 583 26.33 -22.45 -12.54
C ALA A 583 25.74 -22.42 -13.97
N ARG A 584 25.81 -23.54 -14.68
CA ARG A 584 25.12 -23.72 -15.98
C ARG A 584 23.69 -24.15 -15.69
N SER A 585 22.72 -23.45 -16.28
CA SER A 585 21.31 -23.82 -16.21
C SER A 585 20.89 -24.29 -17.60
N GLU A 586 20.29 -25.45 -17.72
CA GLU A 586 19.74 -25.99 -18.96
C GLU A 586 18.49 -25.19 -19.39
N HIS A 587 17.72 -24.68 -18.43
CA HIS A 587 16.54 -23.85 -18.66
C HIS A 587 16.71 -22.47 -18.02
N LYS A 588 16.11 -21.45 -18.64
CA LYS A 588 16.03 -20.12 -18.05
C LYS A 588 15.03 -20.11 -16.90
N ALA A 589 15.32 -19.33 -15.87
CA ALA A 589 14.38 -19.17 -14.75
C ALA A 589 13.01 -18.68 -15.25
N GLY A 590 11.93 -19.31 -14.76
CA GLY A 590 10.56 -19.02 -15.17
C GLY A 590 10.11 -19.64 -16.48
N GLU A 591 10.85 -20.60 -17.04
CA GLU A 591 10.42 -21.44 -18.15
C GLU A 591 9.72 -22.69 -17.62
N ARG A 592 8.46 -22.90 -18.03
CA ARG A 592 7.66 -24.07 -17.68
C ARG A 592 7.19 -24.78 -18.96
N GLU A 593 7.47 -26.06 -19.05
CA GLU A 593 6.97 -26.92 -20.13
C GLU A 593 5.52 -27.29 -19.81
N LEU A 594 4.63 -27.10 -20.78
CA LEU A 594 3.20 -27.40 -20.68
C LEU A 594 2.84 -28.75 -21.25
N GLY A 595 3.68 -29.30 -22.15
CA GLY A 595 3.47 -30.53 -22.92
C GLY A 595 3.78 -30.32 -24.38
N ASN A 596 3.24 -31.16 -25.24
CA ASN A 596 3.47 -31.09 -26.68
C ASN A 596 2.23 -30.60 -27.45
N ASP A 597 2.44 -29.78 -28.48
CA ASP A 597 1.39 -29.40 -29.40
C ASP A 597 0.88 -30.64 -30.18
N PRO A 598 -0.42 -30.98 -30.05
CA PRO A 598 -0.98 -32.16 -30.72
C PRO A 598 -0.85 -32.16 -32.26
N LYS A 599 -0.71 -30.99 -32.88
CA LYS A 599 -0.62 -30.85 -34.35
C LYS A 599 0.79 -31.05 -34.86
N SER A 600 1.79 -30.50 -34.22
CA SER A 600 3.19 -30.52 -34.65
C SER A 600 4.06 -31.51 -33.89
N GLY A 601 3.59 -32.02 -32.75
CA GLY A 601 4.39 -32.85 -31.83
C GLY A 601 5.50 -32.08 -31.09
N ARG A 602 5.59 -30.75 -31.27
CA ARG A 602 6.65 -29.91 -30.73
C ARG A 602 6.35 -29.48 -29.28
N PRO A 603 7.37 -29.34 -28.44
CA PRO A 603 7.16 -28.92 -27.04
C PRO A 603 6.61 -27.50 -26.95
N VAL A 604 5.73 -27.28 -25.95
CA VAL A 604 5.09 -25.98 -25.65
C VAL A 604 5.60 -25.51 -24.32
N PHE A 605 6.14 -24.30 -24.31
CA PHE A 605 6.69 -23.65 -23.11
C PHE A 605 5.97 -22.34 -22.83
N VAL A 606 5.81 -22.00 -21.56
CA VAL A 606 5.51 -20.64 -21.14
C VAL A 606 6.73 -20.07 -20.42
N LYS A 607 7.08 -18.81 -20.72
CA LYS A 607 8.28 -18.16 -20.17
C LYS A 607 8.22 -16.63 -20.23
N ILE A 608 9.16 -15.97 -19.53
CA ILE A 608 9.35 -14.53 -19.65
C ILE A 608 10.14 -14.21 -20.94
N GLY A 609 9.47 -13.59 -21.91
CA GLY A 609 10.08 -13.05 -23.11
C GLY A 609 10.61 -11.63 -22.93
N ARG A 610 11.18 -11.05 -24.02
CA ARG A 610 11.71 -9.67 -24.02
C ARG A 610 10.66 -8.62 -23.63
N PHE A 611 9.42 -8.83 -24.07
CA PHE A 611 8.32 -7.87 -23.90
C PHE A 611 7.25 -8.31 -22.88
N GLY A 612 7.51 -9.34 -22.11
CA GLY A 612 6.59 -9.89 -21.11
C GLY A 612 6.44 -11.41 -21.23
N PRO A 613 5.51 -12.03 -20.51
CA PRO A 613 5.24 -13.45 -20.55
C PRO A 613 4.77 -13.88 -21.95
N VAL A 614 5.30 -15.01 -22.43
CA VAL A 614 4.96 -15.57 -23.76
C VAL A 614 4.81 -17.08 -23.68
N VAL A 615 3.96 -17.63 -24.54
CA VAL A 615 3.93 -19.05 -24.88
C VAL A 615 4.77 -19.27 -26.13
N GLN A 616 5.56 -20.32 -26.14
CA GLN A 616 6.40 -20.73 -27.26
C GLN A 616 6.08 -22.17 -27.67
N ILE A 617 5.92 -22.42 -28.96
CA ILE A 617 5.86 -23.78 -29.56
C ILE A 617 7.17 -24.06 -30.27
N GLY A 618 7.85 -25.14 -29.88
CA GLY A 618 9.11 -25.59 -30.44
C GLY A 618 10.35 -24.90 -29.85
N THR A 619 11.51 -25.41 -30.21
CA THR A 619 12.82 -24.94 -29.74
C THR A 619 13.62 -24.28 -30.84
N ALA A 620 14.77 -23.71 -30.54
CA ALA A 620 15.68 -23.13 -31.52
C ALA A 620 16.36 -24.21 -32.37
N ASP A 621 16.39 -25.46 -31.89
CA ASP A 621 17.04 -26.60 -32.55
C ASP A 621 16.09 -27.34 -33.50
N ASP A 622 14.80 -26.98 -33.51
CA ASP A 622 13.82 -27.56 -34.44
C ASP A 622 14.05 -27.07 -35.86
N LYS A 623 13.64 -27.89 -36.85
CA LYS A 623 13.70 -27.52 -38.27
C LYS A 623 12.91 -26.26 -38.59
N ASP A 624 11.76 -26.10 -37.93
CA ASP A 624 10.91 -24.94 -38.07
C ASP A 624 11.17 -23.94 -36.95
N LYS A 625 11.17 -22.64 -37.28
CA LYS A 625 11.35 -21.59 -36.31
C LYS A 625 10.30 -21.68 -35.17
N PRO A 626 10.69 -21.41 -33.92
CA PRO A 626 9.74 -21.35 -32.81
C PRO A 626 8.64 -20.30 -33.07
N GLN A 627 7.41 -20.65 -32.69
CA GLN A 627 6.28 -19.74 -32.73
C GLN A 627 6.09 -19.13 -31.33
N PHE A 628 5.63 -17.87 -31.27
CA PHE A 628 5.42 -17.15 -30.01
C PHE A 628 4.04 -16.50 -29.99
N ALA A 629 3.34 -16.65 -28.87
CA ALA A 629 2.13 -15.92 -28.56
C ALA A 629 2.28 -15.18 -27.21
N GLN A 630 1.78 -13.95 -27.15
CA GLN A 630 1.80 -13.16 -25.90
C GLN A 630 0.80 -13.74 -24.92
N LEU A 631 1.22 -13.88 -23.64
CA LEU A 631 0.31 -14.27 -22.57
C LEU A 631 -0.60 -13.07 -22.23
N PRO A 632 -1.94 -13.23 -22.22
CA PRO A 632 -2.86 -12.19 -21.81
C PRO A 632 -2.68 -11.80 -20.33
N ALA A 633 -3.07 -10.59 -19.97
CA ALA A 633 -2.87 -10.05 -18.62
C ALA A 633 -3.72 -10.74 -17.52
N ASP A 634 -4.77 -11.45 -17.92
CA ASP A 634 -5.64 -12.25 -17.05
C ASP A 634 -5.14 -13.67 -16.81
N LYS A 635 -4.10 -14.10 -17.54
CA LYS A 635 -3.44 -15.40 -17.42
C LYS A 635 -2.07 -15.26 -16.81
N SER A 636 -1.66 -16.27 -16.03
CA SER A 636 -0.35 -16.33 -15.36
C SER A 636 0.50 -17.48 -15.90
N ILE A 637 1.82 -17.30 -15.90
CA ILE A 637 2.78 -18.36 -16.20
C ILE A 637 2.54 -19.60 -15.32
N GLU A 638 2.14 -19.40 -14.06
CA GLU A 638 1.95 -20.50 -13.12
C GLU A 638 0.71 -21.35 -13.42
N THR A 639 -0.37 -20.72 -13.87
CA THR A 639 -1.69 -21.36 -13.91
C THR A 639 -2.15 -21.76 -15.30
N ILE A 640 -1.56 -21.19 -16.38
CA ILE A 640 -1.98 -21.50 -17.76
C ILE A 640 -1.82 -22.98 -18.06
N THR A 641 -2.86 -23.60 -18.64
CA THR A 641 -2.84 -24.99 -19.12
C THR A 641 -2.32 -25.09 -20.55
N LEU A 642 -2.04 -26.32 -21.01
CA LEU A 642 -1.63 -26.55 -22.38
C LEU A 642 -2.73 -26.14 -23.37
N GLU A 643 -3.97 -26.48 -23.07
CA GLU A 643 -5.14 -26.18 -23.90
C GLU A 643 -5.31 -24.65 -24.05
N GLU A 644 -5.27 -23.92 -22.95
CA GLU A 644 -5.34 -22.45 -22.96
C GLU A 644 -4.19 -21.83 -23.72
N ALA A 645 -2.98 -22.38 -23.56
CA ALA A 645 -1.78 -21.89 -24.27
C ALA A 645 -1.90 -22.09 -25.79
N LEU A 646 -2.43 -23.22 -26.24
CA LEU A 646 -2.64 -23.51 -27.66
C LEU A 646 -3.72 -22.63 -28.29
N GLU A 647 -4.75 -22.22 -27.50
CA GLU A 647 -5.76 -21.27 -27.97
C GLU A 647 -5.17 -19.93 -28.39
N LEU A 648 -4.08 -19.47 -27.75
CA LEU A 648 -3.43 -18.20 -28.06
C LEU A 648 -2.82 -18.17 -29.48
N PHE A 649 -2.51 -19.34 -30.06
CA PHE A 649 -1.96 -19.45 -31.42
C PHE A 649 -3.04 -19.46 -32.49
N LYS A 650 -4.32 -19.47 -32.15
CA LYS A 650 -5.43 -19.27 -33.10
C LYS A 650 -5.54 -17.80 -33.54
N LEU A 651 -4.90 -16.87 -32.82
CA LEU A 651 -4.74 -15.48 -33.24
C LEU A 651 -3.36 -15.28 -33.92
N PRO A 652 -3.23 -14.38 -34.93
CA PRO A 652 -4.29 -13.53 -35.50
C PRO A 652 -5.23 -14.30 -36.42
N ARG A 653 -6.54 -14.02 -36.37
CA ARG A 653 -7.57 -14.56 -37.25
C ARG A 653 -8.20 -13.47 -38.10
N GLN A 654 -8.50 -13.77 -39.36
CA GLN A 654 -9.24 -12.91 -40.25
C GLN A 654 -10.75 -13.15 -40.04
N VAL A 655 -11.50 -12.06 -39.85
CA VAL A 655 -12.95 -12.13 -39.60
C VAL A 655 -13.79 -11.72 -40.80
N GLY A 656 -13.17 -11.12 -41.81
CA GLY A 656 -13.82 -10.69 -43.02
C GLY A 656 -13.12 -9.48 -43.65
N GLU A 657 -13.81 -8.80 -44.57
CA GLU A 657 -13.33 -7.58 -45.23
C GLU A 657 -14.26 -6.42 -44.92
N PHE A 658 -13.68 -5.24 -44.71
CA PHE A 658 -14.36 -3.98 -44.55
C PHE A 658 -13.66 -2.89 -45.36
N GLU A 659 -14.40 -2.11 -46.12
CA GLU A 659 -13.87 -1.07 -47.05
C GLU A 659 -12.75 -1.60 -47.98
N GLY A 660 -12.90 -2.83 -48.47
CA GLY A 660 -11.91 -3.45 -49.38
C GLY A 660 -10.60 -3.87 -48.71
N THR A 661 -10.56 -3.91 -47.37
CA THR A 661 -9.38 -4.29 -46.58
C THR A 661 -9.75 -5.37 -45.57
N THR A 662 -8.89 -6.36 -45.42
CA THR A 662 -9.10 -7.45 -44.46
C THR A 662 -9.08 -6.94 -43.01
N VAL A 663 -10.08 -7.35 -42.26
CA VAL A 663 -10.17 -7.12 -40.81
C VAL A 663 -9.57 -8.31 -40.06
N THR A 664 -8.56 -8.06 -39.27
CA THR A 664 -7.82 -9.11 -38.53
C THR A 664 -7.92 -8.86 -37.02
N ILE A 665 -8.27 -9.91 -36.29
CA ILE A 665 -8.23 -9.91 -34.81
C ILE A 665 -6.91 -10.48 -34.38
N GLY A 666 -6.21 -9.77 -33.50
CA GLY A 666 -4.92 -10.22 -32.97
C GLY A 666 -4.77 -9.90 -31.48
N ALA A 667 -3.73 -10.41 -30.87
CA ALA A 667 -3.32 -10.08 -29.51
C ALA A 667 -1.92 -9.45 -29.53
N GLY A 668 -1.74 -8.38 -28.75
CA GLY A 668 -0.47 -7.67 -28.69
C GLY A 668 -0.16 -7.18 -27.26
N ARG A 669 0.95 -6.47 -27.11
CA ARG A 669 1.47 -5.97 -25.82
C ARG A 669 0.44 -5.20 -25.00
N PHE A 670 -0.51 -4.53 -25.65
CA PHE A 670 -1.53 -3.70 -25.01
C PHE A 670 -2.90 -4.40 -24.91
N GLY A 671 -2.95 -5.70 -25.17
CA GLY A 671 -4.17 -6.51 -25.18
C GLY A 671 -4.63 -6.89 -26.58
N PRO A 672 -5.83 -7.53 -26.69
CA PRO A 672 -6.40 -7.89 -27.97
C PRO A 672 -6.81 -6.64 -28.78
N TYR A 673 -6.71 -6.77 -30.10
CA TYR A 673 -6.98 -5.66 -31.03
C TYR A 673 -7.65 -6.12 -32.32
N VAL A 674 -8.38 -5.19 -32.95
CA VAL A 674 -8.80 -5.26 -34.34
C VAL A 674 -7.78 -4.48 -35.17
N LEU A 675 -7.22 -5.12 -36.20
CA LEU A 675 -6.35 -4.46 -37.18
C LEU A 675 -7.13 -4.27 -38.49
N HIS A 676 -7.28 -3.02 -38.88
CA HIS A 676 -7.87 -2.64 -40.17
C HIS A 676 -7.11 -1.44 -40.74
N ASN A 677 -6.77 -1.47 -41.99
CA ASN A 677 -6.09 -0.40 -42.73
C ASN A 677 -4.82 0.12 -42.01
N ARG A 678 -4.00 -0.80 -41.44
CA ARG A 678 -2.80 -0.51 -40.61
C ARG A 678 -3.09 0.25 -39.31
N LYS A 679 -4.36 0.41 -38.91
CA LYS A 679 -4.76 1.01 -37.64
C LYS A 679 -5.19 -0.10 -36.67
N TYR A 680 -4.75 0.04 -35.42
CA TYR A 680 -5.08 -0.90 -34.35
C TYR A 680 -6.20 -0.30 -33.50
N VAL A 681 -7.26 -1.05 -33.26
CA VAL A 681 -8.37 -0.70 -32.37
C VAL A 681 -8.38 -1.67 -31.22
N SER A 682 -8.27 -1.18 -29.98
CA SER A 682 -8.31 -2.07 -28.81
C SER A 682 -9.68 -2.71 -28.64
N ILE A 683 -9.71 -3.99 -28.36
CA ILE A 683 -10.93 -4.72 -28.02
C ILE A 683 -11.16 -4.53 -26.50
N PRO A 684 -12.37 -4.12 -26.06
CA PRO A 684 -12.74 -4.04 -24.66
C PRO A 684 -12.57 -5.38 -23.93
N LYS A 685 -12.31 -5.34 -22.60
CA LYS A 685 -12.03 -6.53 -21.80
C LYS A 685 -13.20 -7.51 -21.66
N ASP A 686 -14.40 -7.01 -21.85
CA ASP A 686 -15.67 -7.74 -21.79
C ASP A 686 -16.02 -8.47 -23.08
N ILE A 687 -15.22 -8.28 -24.13
CA ILE A 687 -15.42 -8.95 -25.44
C ILE A 687 -14.34 -9.99 -25.64
N ASP A 688 -14.75 -11.26 -25.86
CA ASP A 688 -13.84 -12.35 -26.20
C ASP A 688 -13.29 -12.17 -27.62
N PRO A 689 -11.97 -11.99 -27.81
CA PRO A 689 -11.37 -11.82 -29.13
C PRO A 689 -11.51 -13.07 -30.02
N MET A 690 -11.80 -14.24 -29.43
CA MET A 690 -12.04 -15.47 -30.20
C MET A 690 -13.47 -15.53 -30.73
N ALA A 691 -14.43 -14.89 -30.08
CA ALA A 691 -15.84 -14.90 -30.43
C ALA A 691 -16.30 -13.68 -31.23
N ILE A 692 -15.49 -12.62 -31.32
CA ILE A 692 -15.85 -11.35 -31.98
C ILE A 692 -16.18 -11.58 -33.48
N THR A 693 -17.32 -11.04 -33.89
CA THR A 693 -17.77 -11.11 -35.30
C THR A 693 -17.24 -9.94 -36.14
N LEU A 694 -17.40 -10.01 -37.47
CA LEU A 694 -17.03 -8.89 -38.35
C LEU A 694 -17.82 -7.63 -38.03
N GLU A 695 -19.12 -7.76 -37.73
CA GLU A 695 -20.00 -6.64 -37.42
C GLU A 695 -19.52 -5.92 -36.15
N GLN A 696 -19.22 -6.67 -35.10
CA GLN A 696 -18.69 -6.12 -33.84
C GLN A 696 -17.32 -5.45 -34.04
N ALA A 697 -16.47 -6.03 -34.86
CA ALA A 697 -15.18 -5.43 -35.21
C ALA A 697 -15.35 -4.10 -35.95
N ILE A 698 -16.31 -4.03 -36.88
CA ILE A 698 -16.67 -2.80 -37.61
C ILE A 698 -17.24 -1.72 -36.66
N GLU A 699 -18.07 -2.11 -35.70
CA GLU A 699 -18.56 -1.17 -34.66
C GLU A 699 -17.41 -0.55 -33.89
N LEU A 700 -16.45 -1.35 -33.40
CA LEU A 700 -15.28 -0.84 -32.70
C LEU A 700 -14.41 0.08 -33.57
N ILE A 701 -14.25 -0.22 -34.86
CA ILE A 701 -13.53 0.63 -35.81
C ILE A 701 -14.23 1.97 -35.96
N ASN A 702 -15.57 1.95 -36.14
CA ASN A 702 -16.37 3.16 -36.34
C ASN A 702 -16.47 4.01 -35.06
N GLU A 703 -16.58 3.38 -33.90
CA GLU A 703 -16.53 4.05 -32.61
C GLU A 703 -15.21 4.80 -32.40
N LYS A 704 -14.10 4.13 -32.71
CA LYS A 704 -12.78 4.78 -32.63
C LYS A 704 -12.67 5.96 -33.61
N ARG A 705 -13.14 5.82 -34.84
CA ARG A 705 -13.15 6.91 -35.82
C ARG A 705 -14.01 8.10 -35.37
N SER A 706 -15.20 7.82 -34.83
CA SER A 706 -16.08 8.85 -34.24
C SER A 706 -15.41 9.57 -33.07
N ASN A 707 -14.72 8.83 -32.20
CA ASN A 707 -14.01 9.42 -31.07
C ASN A 707 -12.77 10.22 -31.52
N GLU A 708 -12.07 9.80 -32.56
CA GLU A 708 -10.98 10.55 -33.20
C GLU A 708 -11.53 11.87 -33.83
N GLN A 709 -12.68 11.82 -34.50
CA GLN A 709 -13.33 13.01 -35.05
C GLN A 709 -13.79 13.99 -33.97
N LYS A 710 -14.43 13.51 -32.91
CA LYS A 710 -14.83 14.32 -31.73
C LYS A 710 -13.64 14.93 -30.99
N ARG A 711 -12.49 14.29 -31.07
CA ARG A 711 -11.26 14.80 -30.50
C ARG A 711 -10.67 15.95 -31.31
N HIS A 712 -10.89 15.96 -32.61
CA HIS A 712 -10.35 16.95 -33.52
C HIS A 712 -11.29 18.18 -33.55
N ILE A 713 -10.78 19.35 -33.15
CA ILE A 713 -11.56 20.61 -33.12
C ILE A 713 -11.31 21.38 -34.42
N LYS A 714 -10.03 21.64 -34.74
CA LYS A 714 -9.69 22.49 -35.91
C LYS A 714 -8.25 22.20 -36.39
N THR A 715 -8.05 22.24 -37.72
CA THR A 715 -6.75 22.36 -38.40
C THR A 715 -6.61 23.73 -39.01
N PHE A 716 -5.39 24.15 -39.30
CA PHE A 716 -5.07 25.42 -39.91
C PHE A 716 -4.44 25.21 -41.29
N GLU A 717 -4.93 25.94 -42.29
CA GLU A 717 -4.40 25.84 -43.66
C GLU A 717 -2.97 26.41 -43.77
N GLU A 718 -2.58 27.28 -42.83
CA GLU A 718 -1.27 27.93 -42.75
C GLU A 718 -0.17 26.98 -42.33
N ASP A 719 -0.47 25.98 -41.51
CA ASP A 719 0.48 24.95 -41.06
C ASP A 719 -0.28 23.68 -40.65
N GLU A 720 -0.20 22.63 -41.46
CA GLU A 720 -0.82 21.32 -41.20
C GLU A 720 -0.34 20.63 -39.91
N LYS A 721 0.75 21.08 -39.33
CA LYS A 721 1.27 20.55 -38.05
C LYS A 721 0.56 21.15 -36.83
N LEU A 722 -0.20 22.21 -37.01
CA LEU A 722 -0.92 22.86 -35.95
C LEU A 722 -2.38 22.36 -35.90
N GLU A 723 -2.71 21.69 -34.80
CA GLU A 723 -4.04 21.13 -34.58
C GLU A 723 -4.61 21.60 -33.23
N LEU A 724 -5.89 21.89 -33.19
CA LEU A 724 -6.66 22.04 -31.96
C LEU A 724 -7.37 20.73 -31.67
N LEU A 725 -7.08 20.17 -30.51
CA LEU A 725 -7.58 18.87 -30.11
C LEU A 725 -8.26 18.92 -28.72
N ASN A 726 -9.28 18.10 -28.54
CA ASN A 726 -9.93 17.91 -27.25
C ASN A 726 -9.29 16.73 -26.50
N GLY A 727 -8.83 16.94 -25.28
CA GLY A 727 -8.17 15.94 -24.46
C GLY A 727 -8.90 15.69 -23.14
N ARG A 728 -8.43 14.68 -22.38
CA ARG A 728 -8.99 14.31 -21.05
C ARG A 728 -9.07 15.49 -20.06
N TYR A 729 -8.21 16.50 -20.23
CA TYR A 729 -8.11 17.66 -19.34
C TYR A 729 -8.58 18.96 -20.01
N GLY A 730 -9.37 18.84 -21.07
CA GLY A 730 -9.86 19.95 -21.89
C GLY A 730 -9.09 20.17 -23.17
N PRO A 731 -9.47 21.18 -23.98
CA PRO A 731 -8.88 21.47 -25.26
C PRO A 731 -7.41 21.93 -25.13
N TYR A 732 -6.59 21.53 -26.13
CA TYR A 732 -5.16 21.85 -26.19
C TYR A 732 -4.69 22.00 -27.63
N ILE A 733 -3.56 22.69 -27.80
CA ILE A 733 -2.89 22.86 -29.08
C ILE A 733 -1.86 21.73 -29.24
N ALA A 734 -1.92 20.96 -30.32
CA ALA A 734 -0.88 20.04 -30.73
C ALA A 734 -0.05 20.71 -31.84
N TYR A 735 1.27 20.82 -31.66
CA TYR A 735 2.19 21.41 -32.63
C TYR A 735 3.54 20.72 -32.61
N ASP A 736 3.99 20.24 -33.75
CA ASP A 736 5.28 19.55 -33.98
C ASP A 736 5.59 18.48 -32.92
N GLY A 737 4.58 17.64 -32.63
CA GLY A 737 4.68 16.52 -31.68
C GLY A 737 4.66 16.92 -30.19
N LYS A 738 4.41 18.18 -29.88
CA LYS A 738 4.27 18.70 -28.52
C LYS A 738 2.85 19.20 -28.27
N ASN A 739 2.39 19.12 -27.01
CA ASN A 739 1.06 19.56 -26.60
C ASN A 739 1.16 20.80 -25.71
N TYR A 740 0.41 21.83 -26.03
CA TYR A 740 0.37 23.09 -25.33
C TYR A 740 -1.01 23.35 -24.76
N ARG A 741 -1.06 23.79 -23.51
CA ARG A 741 -2.32 24.04 -22.82
C ARG A 741 -2.87 25.38 -23.22
N ILE A 742 -4.17 25.44 -23.59
CA ILE A 742 -4.89 26.68 -23.85
C ILE A 742 -5.23 27.33 -22.49
N PRO A 743 -4.96 28.65 -22.33
CA PRO A 743 -5.35 29.40 -21.13
C PRO A 743 -6.86 29.31 -20.86
N LYS A 744 -7.27 29.23 -19.61
CA LYS A 744 -8.68 29.06 -19.22
C LYS A 744 -9.63 30.10 -19.84
N ALA A 745 -9.19 31.35 -19.95
CA ALA A 745 -9.97 32.45 -20.55
C ALA A 745 -10.29 32.25 -22.04
N LYS A 746 -9.52 31.40 -22.76
CA LYS A 746 -9.71 31.08 -24.18
C LYS A 746 -10.29 29.69 -24.43
N GLN A 747 -10.58 28.92 -23.38
CA GLN A 747 -11.13 27.56 -23.48
C GLN A 747 -12.64 27.54 -23.79
N GLU A 748 -13.36 28.62 -23.54
CA GLU A 748 -14.81 28.71 -23.81
C GLU A 748 -15.16 28.86 -25.31
N ASN A 749 -14.21 29.35 -26.13
CA ASN A 749 -14.42 29.54 -27.56
C ASN A 749 -13.19 29.08 -28.38
N VAL A 750 -12.82 27.83 -28.23
CA VAL A 750 -11.60 27.26 -28.84
C VAL A 750 -11.67 27.22 -30.36
N GLU A 751 -12.86 27.00 -30.93
CA GLU A 751 -13.09 26.96 -32.39
C GLU A 751 -12.79 28.29 -33.08
N ALA A 752 -12.93 29.42 -32.36
CA ALA A 752 -12.67 30.75 -32.88
C ALA A 752 -11.18 31.16 -32.84
N LEU A 753 -10.30 30.34 -32.20
CA LEU A 753 -8.88 30.67 -32.17
C LEU A 753 -8.28 30.71 -33.58
N THR A 754 -7.52 31.78 -33.84
CA THR A 754 -6.79 31.97 -35.09
C THR A 754 -5.40 31.30 -35.02
N TYR A 755 -4.78 31.15 -36.19
CA TYR A 755 -3.40 30.63 -36.29
C TYR A 755 -2.42 31.47 -35.46
N ASP A 756 -2.46 32.80 -35.58
CA ASP A 756 -1.59 33.71 -34.86
C ASP A 756 -1.76 33.66 -33.33
N GLU A 757 -2.99 33.48 -32.87
CA GLU A 757 -3.29 33.32 -31.45
C GLU A 757 -2.75 32.00 -30.91
N CYS A 758 -2.86 30.91 -31.66
CA CYS A 758 -2.29 29.62 -31.30
C CYS A 758 -0.75 29.69 -31.24
N MET A 759 -0.11 30.32 -32.22
CA MET A 759 1.34 30.51 -32.24
C MET A 759 1.83 31.41 -31.10
N THR A 760 1.02 32.39 -30.70
CA THR A 760 1.33 33.24 -29.54
C THR A 760 1.28 32.40 -28.23
N ILE A 761 0.23 31.59 -28.07
CA ILE A 761 0.11 30.67 -26.91
C ILE A 761 1.29 29.69 -26.85
N ILE A 762 1.72 29.19 -28.00
CA ILE A 762 2.89 28.28 -28.07
C ILE A 762 4.18 28.99 -27.65
N LYS A 763 4.39 30.25 -28.10
CA LYS A 763 5.60 31.04 -27.74
C LYS A 763 5.64 31.47 -26.28
N GLU A 764 4.49 31.77 -25.70
CA GLU A 764 4.37 32.13 -24.27
C GLU A 764 4.33 30.96 -23.33
N ALA A 765 4.09 29.76 -23.83
CA ALA A 765 4.06 28.54 -22.99
C ALA A 765 5.46 28.22 -22.44
N PRO A 766 5.57 27.91 -21.14
CA PRO A 766 6.85 27.37 -20.60
C PRO A 766 7.20 26.09 -21.36
N GLU A 767 8.48 25.92 -21.70
CA GLU A 767 8.93 24.73 -22.44
C GLU A 767 8.33 23.45 -21.83
N PRO A 768 7.59 22.67 -22.62
CA PRO A 768 7.00 21.44 -22.10
C PRO A 768 8.16 20.52 -21.67
N LYS A 769 8.15 20.15 -20.39
CA LYS A 769 9.10 19.16 -19.86
C LYS A 769 8.96 17.91 -20.72
N THR A 770 9.91 17.67 -21.58
CA THR A 770 10.00 16.45 -22.37
C THR A 770 10.06 15.29 -21.38
N ARG A 771 8.99 14.49 -21.31
CA ARG A 771 9.08 13.16 -20.71
C ARG A 771 10.06 12.39 -21.56
N GLY A 772 11.31 12.37 -21.14
CA GLY A 772 12.35 11.58 -21.77
C GLY A 772 11.84 10.15 -21.89
N ARG A 773 11.68 9.66 -23.12
CA ARG A 773 11.62 8.23 -23.38
C ARG A 773 12.91 7.67 -22.81
N LYS A 774 12.85 7.04 -21.64
CA LYS A 774 13.93 6.16 -21.20
C LYS A 774 14.06 5.07 -22.28
N LYS A 775 15.15 5.15 -23.02
CA LYS A 775 15.62 4.04 -23.86
C LYS A 775 15.93 2.84 -23.01
#